data_0aae2b3883e2b943ad38b40b04d69307
#
_entry.id   0aae2b3883e2b943ad38b40b04d69307
#
_cell.length_a   1.000
_cell.length_b   1.000
_cell.length_c   1.000
_cell.angle_alpha   90.00
_cell.angle_beta   90.00
_cell.angle_gamma   90.00
#
_symmetry.space_group_name_H-M   'P 1'
#
loop_
_entity.id
_entity.type
_entity.pdbx_description
1 polymer ?
#
loop_
_entity_poly.entity_id
_entity_poly.type
_entity_poly.pdbx_seq_one_letter_code
_entity_poly.pdbx_strand_id
1 'polypeptide(L)'
;MEEREHVVGKSVKRVDALEKVTGRAKYTEDLCDKSAYIARVLHADIAHGIVRSVDTSEAQKLPGVVKIVTCFDVPKYYFPTAGHPWSTDPAHQDVKDRLLLTEHVRFYGDDVAAVVAENEVAAAQALRLIKVEYDPLPFVLDVQKAMEEDAPQLHENYPGNVLKHTSIHKGDFEKAKEEPGLIKVEGWYQTPTVQHCHIENFICYAYMEQGRYVIVSSTQIPHICRRVVGQALGIPWGNVRVIKPYIGGGFGNKQDILYEPLCAYLSQTVGGRLVKLDVSREETFVCNRVRHAIRTHLISYVRPNGEIAARKAECFSDQGAYASHGHSIGAKALGSFPQLYPCENFEGDVYTVFTNKPVSGAMRGYGIPQAMFAMESHTDDIAVKLGIPPYEYRWKYLMPKGYTDGFSKNVNYYDTFRECMEKGSVSVDYERKRREYAQQTGDIRKGIGMAAFWYNTGVWPISLETSSCRMVMNQDGSIQVQVGETEIGQGADTAFAQMAAETLGIPFDMVHVMTVQDTDVTPFGLGAYASRQTYMAGFSIRQTAELLKSHILDTAVEMTRQMKENLDIIDGNIVRTTDGSVLMSLGELATEKLYSLTNCGHLTAESTYQIKNNAYSFGCTFAEVEVDIPGCRATLTNIVNVHDCGRLINPALAEAQVHGGMSMGIGFGLFEELKFDEKTGRPLNNNLLDYKMATFEDHPDLHGEFVENYEPTSAYGTKALGEPPVCSVAPAIRNAILNATGSGLNELPMNPHRLFVKFREDGLI
;
A
#
# COMPACT_ATOMS: atom_id res chain seq x y z
N MET A 1 18.16 8.15 40.02
CA MET A 1 18.43 7.99 38.59
C MET A 1 17.54 9.00 37.91
N GLU A 2 18.13 9.97 37.20
CA GLU A 2 17.36 10.83 36.32
C GLU A 2 16.62 9.91 35.31
N GLU A 3 15.33 10.18 35.06
CA GLU A 3 14.55 9.43 34.09
C GLU A 3 15.26 9.55 32.74
N ARG A 4 15.67 8.42 32.18
CA ARG A 4 16.26 8.34 30.84
C ARG A 4 15.32 9.01 29.83
N GLU A 5 15.79 10.00 29.10
CA GLU A 5 14.99 10.62 28.06
C GLU A 5 14.65 9.62 26.96
N HIS A 6 13.41 9.16 26.93
CA HIS A 6 12.93 8.29 25.87
C HIS A 6 12.83 9.05 24.55
N VAL A 7 13.30 8.45 23.45
CA VAL A 7 13.22 9.00 22.09
C VAL A 7 11.96 8.53 21.37
N VAL A 8 11.54 7.31 21.62
CA VAL A 8 10.28 6.78 21.08
C VAL A 8 9.09 7.48 21.77
N GLY A 9 8.13 7.92 20.97
CA GLY A 9 6.97 8.71 21.44
C GLY A 9 7.15 10.22 21.31
N LYS A 10 8.34 10.70 20.86
CA LYS A 10 8.60 12.13 20.62
C LYS A 10 8.51 12.48 19.15
N SER A 11 8.00 13.67 18.83
CA SER A 11 7.98 14.24 17.48
C SER A 11 9.34 14.80 17.11
N VAL A 12 10.34 13.94 16.91
CA VAL A 12 11.65 14.36 16.40
C VAL A 12 11.55 14.76 14.92
N LYS A 13 12.42 15.66 14.48
CA LYS A 13 12.48 16.08 13.08
C LYS A 13 12.88 14.90 12.18
N ARG A 14 12.27 14.83 11.01
CA ARG A 14 12.66 13.83 9.99
C ARG A 14 14.14 13.97 9.63
N VAL A 15 14.84 12.84 9.55
CA VAL A 15 16.27 12.79 9.18
C VAL A 15 16.51 13.29 7.75
N ASP A 16 15.51 13.17 6.87
CA ASP A 16 15.57 13.53 5.45
C ASP A 16 14.90 14.90 5.13
N ALA A 17 14.30 15.58 6.11
CA ALA A 17 13.50 16.78 5.87
C ALA A 17 14.29 17.91 5.23
N LEU A 18 15.49 18.18 5.76
CA LEU A 18 16.30 19.30 5.27
C LEU A 18 16.73 19.12 3.81
N GLU A 19 17.14 17.90 3.45
CA GLU A 19 17.54 17.60 2.08
C GLU A 19 16.38 17.71 1.10
N LYS A 20 15.18 17.25 1.50
CA LYS A 20 13.96 17.33 0.68
C LYS A 20 13.52 18.78 0.48
N VAL A 21 13.37 19.56 1.53
CA VAL A 21 12.87 20.95 1.41
C VAL A 21 13.88 21.92 0.76
N THR A 22 15.15 21.55 0.72
CA THR A 22 16.20 22.36 0.05
C THR A 22 16.54 21.85 -1.35
N GLY A 23 15.87 20.78 -1.84
CA GLY A 23 16.11 20.18 -3.15
C GLY A 23 17.46 19.44 -3.28
N ARG A 24 18.08 19.08 -2.15
CA ARG A 24 19.33 18.30 -2.13
C ARG A 24 19.11 16.80 -2.16
N ALA A 25 17.94 16.33 -1.74
CA ALA A 25 17.57 14.92 -1.84
C ALA A 25 17.60 14.48 -3.31
N LYS A 26 18.22 13.32 -3.57
CA LYS A 26 18.40 12.78 -4.92
C LYS A 26 17.48 11.61 -5.17
N TYR A 27 16.54 11.80 -6.09
CA TYR A 27 15.64 10.78 -6.60
C TYR A 27 16.27 10.03 -7.79
N THR A 28 15.58 9.04 -8.32
CA THR A 28 16.13 8.21 -9.41
C THR A 28 16.53 9.04 -10.62
N GLU A 29 15.73 10.02 -11.04
CA GLU A 29 16.04 10.92 -12.16
C GLU A 29 17.30 11.75 -11.90
N ASP A 30 17.46 12.29 -10.68
CA ASP A 30 18.58 13.17 -10.32
C ASP A 30 19.93 12.45 -10.30
N LEU A 31 19.92 11.12 -10.16
CA LEU A 31 21.14 10.29 -10.10
C LEU A 31 21.55 9.75 -11.48
N CYS A 32 20.65 9.80 -12.46
CA CYS A 32 20.93 9.32 -13.80
C CYS A 32 21.88 10.26 -14.53
N ASP A 33 22.98 9.73 -15.05
CA ASP A 33 23.94 10.51 -15.83
C ASP A 33 23.28 11.00 -17.13
N LYS A 34 23.57 12.26 -17.51
CA LYS A 34 22.99 12.89 -18.70
C LYS A 34 23.44 12.26 -20.03
N SER A 35 24.47 11.43 -20.02
CA SER A 35 24.89 10.63 -21.19
C SER A 35 24.07 9.37 -21.39
N ALA A 36 23.09 9.08 -20.53
CA ALA A 36 22.22 7.95 -20.63
C ALA A 36 21.44 7.95 -21.97
N TYR A 37 21.36 6.80 -22.61
CA TYR A 37 20.37 6.61 -23.64
C TYR A 37 18.96 6.62 -23.06
N ILE A 38 18.02 7.14 -23.82
CA ILE A 38 16.61 7.25 -23.42
C ILE A 38 15.83 6.10 -24.04
N ALA A 39 15.17 5.32 -23.17
CA ALA A 39 14.23 4.31 -23.61
C ALA A 39 12.79 4.83 -23.51
N ARG A 40 11.99 4.51 -24.53
CA ARG A 40 10.54 4.73 -24.55
C ARG A 40 9.84 3.47 -25.02
N VAL A 41 8.64 3.21 -24.50
CA VAL A 41 7.82 2.05 -24.80
C VAL A 41 6.69 2.43 -25.76
N LEU A 42 6.45 1.63 -26.78
CA LEU A 42 5.27 1.72 -27.62
C LEU A 42 4.16 0.87 -27.03
N HIS A 43 3.11 1.53 -26.59
CA HIS A 43 1.91 0.89 -26.06
C HIS A 43 0.90 0.61 -27.16
N ALA A 44 0.19 -0.51 -27.04
CA ALA A 44 -0.89 -0.86 -27.95
C ALA A 44 -2.05 0.12 -27.86
N ASP A 45 -2.63 0.44 -28.99
CA ASP A 45 -3.79 1.33 -29.15
C ASP A 45 -5.12 0.58 -29.40
N ILE A 46 -5.12 -0.73 -29.16
CA ILE A 46 -6.30 -1.61 -29.19
C ILE A 46 -6.49 -2.30 -27.84
N ALA A 47 -7.73 -2.68 -27.54
CA ALA A 47 -8.04 -3.36 -26.27
C ALA A 47 -7.67 -4.85 -26.26
N HIS A 48 -7.72 -5.53 -27.41
CA HIS A 48 -7.43 -6.96 -27.53
C HIS A 48 -7.05 -7.33 -28.96
N GLY A 49 -6.02 -8.12 -29.13
CA GLY A 49 -5.60 -8.59 -30.46
C GLY A 49 -4.21 -9.22 -30.47
N ILE A 50 -3.85 -9.76 -31.63
CA ILE A 50 -2.52 -10.32 -31.89
C ILE A 50 -1.74 -9.34 -32.76
N VAL A 51 -0.50 -9.05 -32.39
CA VAL A 51 0.44 -8.29 -33.20
C VAL A 51 0.86 -9.16 -34.39
N ARG A 52 0.50 -8.74 -35.59
CA ARG A 52 0.87 -9.45 -36.84
C ARG A 52 2.27 -9.04 -37.30
N SER A 53 2.54 -7.75 -37.31
CA SER A 53 3.82 -7.19 -37.72
C SER A 53 4.10 -5.86 -37.03
N VAL A 54 5.40 -5.53 -36.91
CA VAL A 54 5.87 -4.23 -36.42
C VAL A 54 6.88 -3.69 -37.43
N ASP A 55 6.48 -2.68 -38.19
CA ASP A 55 7.38 -2.00 -39.13
C ASP A 55 8.14 -0.88 -38.44
N THR A 56 9.44 -1.07 -38.30
CA THR A 56 10.38 -0.13 -37.66
C THR A 56 11.28 0.58 -38.69
N SER A 57 11.08 0.34 -39.99
CA SER A 57 11.99 0.74 -41.09
C SER A 57 12.27 2.23 -41.15
N GLU A 58 11.24 3.08 -40.96
CA GLU A 58 11.39 4.53 -40.99
C GLU A 58 11.95 5.05 -39.63
N ALA A 59 11.54 4.45 -38.52
CA ALA A 59 12.02 4.83 -37.19
C ALA A 59 13.53 4.57 -37.05
N GLN A 60 14.05 3.48 -37.62
CA GLN A 60 15.48 3.12 -37.58
C GLN A 60 16.37 4.11 -38.34
N LYS A 61 15.83 4.86 -39.30
CA LYS A 61 16.57 5.85 -40.10
C LYS A 61 16.72 7.19 -39.38
N LEU A 62 15.97 7.44 -38.31
CA LEU A 62 16.04 8.71 -37.60
C LEU A 62 17.40 8.90 -36.93
N PRO A 63 18.03 10.07 -37.11
CA PRO A 63 19.24 10.42 -36.38
C PRO A 63 19.01 10.34 -34.84
N GLY A 64 19.93 9.72 -34.14
CA GLY A 64 19.86 9.55 -32.70
C GLY A 64 19.10 8.30 -32.23
N VAL A 65 18.48 7.53 -33.12
CA VAL A 65 17.94 6.22 -32.75
C VAL A 65 19.07 5.19 -32.72
N VAL A 66 19.22 4.52 -31.59
CA VAL A 66 20.31 3.56 -31.32
C VAL A 66 19.86 2.12 -31.51
N LYS A 67 18.68 1.79 -30.96
CA LYS A 67 18.10 0.45 -31.02
C LYS A 67 16.59 0.49 -30.99
N ILE A 68 15.93 -0.37 -31.72
CA ILE A 68 14.51 -0.67 -31.58
C ILE A 68 14.38 -2.16 -31.31
N VAL A 69 13.55 -2.53 -30.36
CA VAL A 69 13.19 -3.90 -30.00
C VAL A 69 11.69 -4.05 -30.06
N THR A 70 11.23 -5.14 -30.62
CA THR A 70 9.80 -5.45 -30.75
C THR A 70 9.44 -6.68 -29.91
N CYS A 71 8.16 -6.95 -29.79
CA CYS A 71 7.68 -8.16 -29.13
C CYS A 71 8.23 -9.46 -29.76
N PHE A 72 8.72 -9.43 -30.99
CA PHE A 72 9.33 -10.58 -31.66
C PHE A 72 10.81 -10.79 -31.31
N ASP A 73 11.49 -9.77 -30.77
CA ASP A 73 12.93 -9.76 -30.54
C ASP A 73 13.32 -10.09 -29.10
N VAL A 74 12.35 -10.05 -28.16
CA VAL A 74 12.62 -10.23 -26.73
C VAL A 74 12.61 -11.70 -26.28
N PRO A 75 13.35 -12.06 -25.22
CA PRO A 75 13.25 -13.37 -24.61
C PRO A 75 11.82 -13.70 -24.15
N LYS A 76 11.38 -14.93 -24.34
CA LYS A 76 10.04 -15.40 -23.98
C LYS A 76 9.97 -16.04 -22.58
N TYR A 77 10.61 -15.42 -21.59
CA TYR A 77 10.50 -15.84 -20.20
C TYR A 77 9.32 -15.14 -19.53
N TYR A 78 8.30 -15.91 -19.16
CA TYR A 78 7.21 -15.39 -18.36
C TYR A 78 7.68 -15.10 -16.93
N PHE A 79 7.33 -13.95 -16.40
CA PHE A 79 7.65 -13.53 -15.05
C PHE A 79 6.43 -12.95 -14.33
N PRO A 80 6.41 -13.00 -12.97
CA PRO A 80 5.36 -12.32 -12.20
C PRO A 80 5.74 -10.86 -12.02
N THR A 81 4.76 -9.96 -12.00
CA THR A 81 5.02 -8.56 -11.63
C THR A 81 4.79 -8.30 -10.14
N ALA A 82 3.94 -9.09 -9.49
CA ALA A 82 3.64 -8.94 -8.07
C ALA A 82 4.88 -9.07 -7.18
N GLY A 83 4.93 -8.21 -6.19
CA GLY A 83 6.05 -8.13 -5.25
C GLY A 83 5.82 -8.92 -3.96
N HIS A 84 5.32 -10.16 -4.04
CA HIS A 84 5.22 -11.01 -2.87
C HIS A 84 6.54 -11.73 -2.56
N PRO A 85 6.76 -12.16 -1.30
CA PRO A 85 7.88 -13.04 -0.95
C PRO A 85 7.89 -14.30 -1.80
N TRP A 86 9.08 -14.80 -2.11
CA TRP A 86 9.20 -16.08 -2.78
C TRP A 86 8.68 -17.21 -1.88
N SER A 87 7.88 -18.11 -2.44
CA SER A 87 7.48 -19.34 -1.77
C SER A 87 8.13 -20.55 -2.43
N THR A 88 8.57 -21.51 -1.63
CA THR A 88 9.02 -22.82 -2.11
C THR A 88 7.84 -23.72 -2.50
N ASP A 89 6.62 -23.40 -2.01
CA ASP A 89 5.38 -24.05 -2.42
C ASP A 89 4.85 -23.37 -3.70
N PRO A 90 4.74 -24.10 -4.83
CA PRO A 90 4.21 -23.55 -6.08
C PRO A 90 2.79 -22.96 -5.97
N ALA A 91 1.96 -23.48 -5.06
CA ALA A 91 0.60 -22.99 -4.85
C ALA A 91 0.54 -21.58 -4.26
N HIS A 92 1.65 -21.11 -3.67
CA HIS A 92 1.80 -19.79 -3.08
C HIS A 92 2.75 -18.88 -3.87
N GLN A 93 3.15 -19.28 -5.09
CA GLN A 93 3.93 -18.43 -5.98
C GLN A 93 3.04 -17.47 -6.77
N ASP A 94 3.59 -16.30 -7.09
CA ASP A 94 2.92 -15.35 -7.96
C ASP A 94 2.77 -15.91 -9.38
N VAL A 95 1.67 -15.53 -10.03
CA VAL A 95 1.36 -15.94 -11.40
C VAL A 95 2.34 -15.28 -12.38
N LYS A 96 2.96 -16.11 -13.21
CA LYS A 96 3.91 -15.68 -14.26
C LYS A 96 3.15 -15.51 -15.57
N ASP A 97 2.62 -14.33 -15.83
CA ASP A 97 1.81 -14.06 -17.02
C ASP A 97 2.32 -12.87 -17.86
N ARG A 98 3.39 -12.18 -17.42
CA ARG A 98 4.00 -11.07 -18.18
C ARG A 98 5.23 -11.52 -18.96
N LEU A 99 5.42 -10.89 -20.13
CA LEU A 99 6.64 -10.88 -20.92
C LEU A 99 7.23 -9.45 -20.94
N LEU A 100 8.47 -9.29 -21.37
CA LEU A 100 9.08 -7.95 -21.54
C LEU A 100 8.30 -7.08 -22.51
N LEU A 101 7.89 -7.66 -23.64
CA LEU A 101 6.99 -7.10 -24.66
C LEU A 101 6.10 -8.23 -25.14
N THR A 102 4.84 -7.94 -25.51
CA THR A 102 3.85 -8.97 -25.84
C THR A 102 3.40 -8.94 -27.29
N GLU A 103 3.21 -10.13 -27.87
CA GLU A 103 2.53 -10.30 -29.17
C GLU A 103 1.00 -10.38 -29.00
N HIS A 104 0.54 -10.80 -27.81
CA HIS A 104 -0.87 -10.88 -27.50
C HIS A 104 -1.28 -9.69 -26.63
N VAL A 105 -1.80 -8.66 -27.26
CA VAL A 105 -2.34 -7.47 -26.60
C VAL A 105 -3.63 -7.83 -25.87
N ARG A 106 -3.72 -7.53 -24.58
CA ARG A 106 -4.86 -7.83 -23.72
C ARG A 106 -5.58 -6.61 -23.15
N PHE A 107 -4.97 -5.43 -23.29
CA PHE A 107 -5.61 -4.17 -22.90
C PHE A 107 -5.03 -3.00 -23.70
N TYR A 108 -5.76 -1.91 -23.78
CA TYR A 108 -5.28 -0.65 -24.34
C TYR A 108 -4.14 -0.10 -23.48
N GLY A 109 -2.92 -0.15 -23.97
CA GLY A 109 -1.73 0.23 -23.21
C GLY A 109 -0.75 -0.92 -22.93
N ASP A 110 -0.96 -2.10 -23.52
CA ASP A 110 -0.01 -3.21 -23.40
C ASP A 110 1.28 -2.95 -24.18
N ASP A 111 2.40 -3.49 -23.74
CA ASP A 111 3.74 -3.14 -24.23
C ASP A 111 4.12 -3.96 -25.47
N VAL A 112 4.32 -3.32 -26.64
CA VAL A 112 4.54 -3.98 -27.95
C VAL A 112 5.96 -3.82 -28.45
N ALA A 113 6.56 -2.64 -28.30
CA ALA A 113 7.91 -2.35 -28.76
C ALA A 113 8.60 -1.33 -27.84
N ALA A 114 9.91 -1.22 -27.93
CA ALA A 114 10.69 -0.20 -27.22
C ALA A 114 11.76 0.39 -28.11
N VAL A 115 11.98 1.69 -27.96
CA VAL A 115 13.02 2.46 -28.66
C VAL A 115 14.08 2.87 -27.65
N VAL A 116 15.35 2.74 -28.01
CA VAL A 116 16.49 3.35 -27.31
C VAL A 116 17.10 4.40 -28.23
N ALA A 117 17.22 5.63 -27.75
CA ALA A 117 17.72 6.76 -28.51
C ALA A 117 18.69 7.63 -27.68
N GLU A 118 19.43 8.51 -28.33
CA GLU A 118 20.40 9.41 -27.68
C GLU A 118 19.73 10.52 -26.85
N ASN A 119 18.44 10.80 -27.13
CA ASN A 119 17.69 11.83 -26.40
C ASN A 119 16.18 11.62 -26.50
N GLU A 120 15.43 12.36 -25.67
CA GLU A 120 13.97 12.29 -25.58
C GLU A 120 13.25 12.58 -26.89
N VAL A 121 13.75 13.53 -27.68
CA VAL A 121 13.12 13.95 -28.94
C VAL A 121 13.23 12.84 -29.98
N ALA A 122 14.41 12.27 -30.15
CA ALA A 122 14.62 11.15 -31.08
C ALA A 122 13.79 9.93 -30.70
N ALA A 123 13.72 9.60 -29.38
CA ALA A 123 12.90 8.49 -28.88
C ALA A 123 11.40 8.72 -29.18
N ALA A 124 10.87 9.91 -28.88
CA ALA A 124 9.48 10.24 -29.10
C ALA A 124 9.10 10.30 -30.61
N GLN A 125 9.99 10.80 -31.45
CA GLN A 125 9.78 10.81 -32.90
C GLN A 125 9.81 9.40 -33.48
N ALA A 126 10.73 8.56 -33.02
CA ALA A 126 10.82 7.17 -33.45
C ALA A 126 9.56 6.38 -33.14
N LEU A 127 9.00 6.51 -31.92
CA LEU A 127 7.74 5.85 -31.56
C LEU A 127 6.60 6.17 -32.54
N ARG A 128 6.50 7.42 -33.00
CA ARG A 128 5.44 7.85 -33.94
C ARG A 128 5.58 7.28 -35.34
N LEU A 129 6.78 6.82 -35.72
CA LEU A 129 7.07 6.23 -37.04
C LEU A 129 6.95 4.70 -37.02
N ILE A 130 6.92 4.06 -35.87
CA ILE A 130 6.67 2.62 -35.80
C ILE A 130 5.20 2.36 -36.14
N LYS A 131 4.97 1.41 -37.07
CA LYS A 131 3.62 0.98 -37.44
C LYS A 131 3.41 -0.45 -36.97
N VAL A 132 2.30 -0.68 -36.27
CA VAL A 132 1.90 -2.00 -35.81
C VAL A 132 0.65 -2.43 -36.55
N GLU A 133 0.68 -3.64 -37.11
CA GLU A 133 -0.51 -4.29 -37.64
C GLU A 133 -1.03 -5.31 -36.63
N TYR A 134 -2.32 -5.22 -36.35
CA TYR A 134 -3.00 -6.11 -35.44
C TYR A 134 -4.04 -6.97 -36.14
N ASP A 135 -4.26 -8.17 -35.61
CA ASP A 135 -5.49 -8.96 -35.79
C ASP A 135 -6.37 -8.69 -34.57
N PRO A 136 -7.36 -7.78 -34.67
CA PRO A 136 -8.20 -7.44 -33.51
C PRO A 136 -9.05 -8.64 -33.08
N LEU A 137 -9.19 -8.80 -31.76
CA LEU A 137 -10.04 -9.80 -31.13
C LEU A 137 -11.18 -9.13 -30.36
N PRO A 138 -12.30 -9.83 -30.14
CA PRO A 138 -13.33 -9.36 -29.23
C PRO A 138 -12.77 -9.10 -27.82
N PHE A 139 -13.32 -8.10 -27.12
CA PHE A 139 -12.87 -7.75 -25.77
C PHE A 139 -14.05 -7.53 -24.82
N VAL A 140 -13.78 -7.59 -23.52
CA VAL A 140 -14.76 -7.42 -22.45
C VAL A 140 -14.21 -6.51 -21.35
N LEU A 141 -15.00 -5.51 -20.95
CA LEU A 141 -14.65 -4.54 -19.90
C LEU A 141 -15.45 -4.73 -18.61
N ASP A 142 -16.60 -5.40 -18.67
CA ASP A 142 -17.42 -5.66 -17.48
C ASP A 142 -17.03 -6.98 -16.82
N VAL A 143 -16.79 -6.92 -15.51
CA VAL A 143 -16.29 -8.05 -14.72
C VAL A 143 -17.25 -9.25 -14.69
N GLN A 144 -18.56 -9.01 -14.68
CA GLN A 144 -19.54 -10.09 -14.63
C GLN A 144 -19.78 -10.67 -16.04
N LYS A 145 -19.82 -9.82 -17.07
CA LYS A 145 -19.89 -10.28 -18.48
C LYS A 145 -18.66 -11.09 -18.86
N ALA A 146 -17.50 -10.79 -18.30
CA ALA A 146 -16.27 -11.57 -18.55
C ALA A 146 -16.36 -13.03 -18.09
N MET A 147 -17.29 -13.35 -17.19
CA MET A 147 -17.53 -14.72 -16.69
C MET A 147 -18.59 -15.47 -17.50
N GLU A 148 -19.28 -14.84 -18.43
CA GLU A 148 -20.29 -15.48 -19.28
C GLU A 148 -19.64 -16.51 -20.23
N GLU A 149 -20.39 -17.53 -20.61
CA GLU A 149 -19.86 -18.66 -21.42
C GLU A 149 -19.32 -18.23 -22.79
N ASP A 150 -19.91 -17.20 -23.39
CA ASP A 150 -19.53 -16.65 -24.69
C ASP A 150 -18.55 -15.47 -24.62
N ALA A 151 -18.07 -15.14 -23.41
CA ALA A 151 -17.12 -14.04 -23.23
C ALA A 151 -15.75 -14.35 -23.87
N PRO A 152 -15.07 -13.32 -24.43
CA PRO A 152 -13.71 -13.47 -24.93
C PRO A 152 -12.77 -14.00 -23.83
N GLN A 153 -12.03 -15.05 -24.13
CA GLN A 153 -11.07 -15.65 -23.21
C GLN A 153 -9.72 -14.91 -23.28
N LEU A 154 -9.28 -14.29 -22.18
CA LEU A 154 -8.03 -13.53 -22.13
C LEU A 154 -6.79 -14.40 -21.90
N HIS A 155 -6.93 -15.44 -21.09
CA HIS A 155 -5.85 -16.37 -20.76
C HIS A 155 -6.37 -17.82 -20.83
N GLU A 156 -5.76 -18.65 -21.65
CA GLU A 156 -6.22 -20.03 -21.91
C GLU A 156 -6.35 -20.89 -20.66
N ASN A 157 -5.49 -20.64 -19.67
CA ASN A 157 -5.43 -21.44 -18.44
C ASN A 157 -6.48 -21.01 -17.37
N TYR A 158 -7.31 -19.99 -17.65
CA TYR A 158 -8.27 -19.43 -16.69
C TYR A 158 -9.70 -19.42 -17.27
N PRO A 159 -10.40 -20.56 -17.29
CA PRO A 159 -11.75 -20.65 -17.82
C PRO A 159 -12.69 -19.62 -17.20
N GLY A 160 -13.56 -19.01 -18.02
CA GLY A 160 -14.44 -17.92 -17.58
C GLY A 160 -13.70 -16.67 -17.09
N ASN A 161 -12.44 -16.50 -17.52
CA ASN A 161 -11.57 -15.39 -17.10
C ASN A 161 -11.34 -15.29 -15.58
N VAL A 162 -11.62 -16.34 -14.80
CA VAL A 162 -11.47 -16.35 -13.35
C VAL A 162 -10.03 -16.66 -12.96
N LEU A 163 -9.28 -15.63 -12.55
CA LEU A 163 -7.93 -15.77 -12.00
C LEU A 163 -7.93 -16.55 -10.70
N LYS A 164 -8.88 -16.23 -9.80
CA LYS A 164 -9.01 -16.86 -8.50
C LYS A 164 -10.44 -16.77 -7.99
N HIS A 165 -10.94 -17.89 -7.51
CA HIS A 165 -12.14 -17.96 -6.69
C HIS A 165 -11.72 -18.28 -5.25
N THR A 166 -12.16 -17.48 -4.30
CA THR A 166 -11.92 -17.71 -2.87
C THR A 166 -13.25 -17.72 -2.14
N SER A 167 -13.49 -18.78 -1.35
CA SER A 167 -14.69 -18.93 -0.54
C SER A 167 -14.35 -18.97 0.94
N ILE A 168 -15.23 -18.40 1.76
CA ILE A 168 -15.19 -18.48 3.22
C ILE A 168 -16.55 -18.97 3.71
N HIS A 169 -16.53 -20.11 4.38
CA HIS A 169 -17.73 -20.68 5.01
C HIS A 169 -17.49 -20.80 6.52
N LYS A 170 -18.42 -20.28 7.31
CA LYS A 170 -18.42 -20.36 8.77
C LYS A 170 -19.84 -20.65 9.24
N GLY A 171 -20.01 -21.61 10.14
CA GLY A 171 -21.33 -22.02 10.61
C GLY A 171 -22.21 -22.62 9.53
N ASP A 172 -23.51 -22.37 9.61
CA ASP A 172 -24.52 -22.86 8.68
C ASP A 172 -25.45 -21.71 8.27
N PHE A 173 -25.08 -21.01 7.20
CA PHE A 173 -25.83 -19.87 6.67
C PHE A 173 -27.26 -20.26 6.28
N GLU A 174 -27.42 -21.40 5.57
CA GLU A 174 -28.71 -21.85 5.06
C GLU A 174 -29.71 -22.15 6.18
N LYS A 175 -29.25 -22.78 7.26
CA LYS A 175 -30.07 -23.03 8.45
C LYS A 175 -30.35 -21.75 9.23
N ALA A 176 -29.35 -20.91 9.42
CA ALA A 176 -29.48 -19.71 10.25
C ALA A 176 -30.41 -18.66 9.64
N LYS A 177 -30.47 -18.53 8.31
CA LYS A 177 -31.39 -17.59 7.63
C LYS A 177 -32.87 -17.94 7.77
N GLU A 178 -33.20 -19.20 8.12
CA GLU A 178 -34.59 -19.68 8.31
C GLU A 178 -35.12 -19.43 9.74
N GLU A 179 -34.32 -18.79 10.64
CA GLU A 179 -34.77 -18.44 11.98
C GLU A 179 -35.99 -17.48 11.89
N PRO A 180 -37.11 -17.77 12.61
CA PRO A 180 -38.29 -16.93 12.54
C PRO A 180 -38.08 -15.51 13.06
N GLY A 181 -38.66 -14.52 12.38
CA GLY A 181 -38.63 -13.11 12.80
C GLY A 181 -37.38 -12.34 12.39
N LEU A 182 -36.51 -12.92 11.55
CA LEU A 182 -35.38 -12.22 10.99
C LEU A 182 -35.80 -11.12 9.98
N ILE A 183 -35.05 -10.05 9.97
CA ILE A 183 -35.19 -8.93 9.04
C ILE A 183 -34.08 -9.06 8.00
N LYS A 184 -34.46 -9.27 6.73
CA LYS A 184 -33.50 -9.29 5.62
C LYS A 184 -33.11 -7.87 5.24
N VAL A 185 -31.79 -7.59 5.18
CA VAL A 185 -31.21 -6.38 4.59
C VAL A 185 -30.28 -6.82 3.46
N GLU A 186 -30.40 -6.18 2.30
CA GLU A 186 -29.70 -6.59 1.08
C GLU A 186 -29.30 -5.34 0.29
N GLY A 187 -28.10 -5.36 -0.28
CA GLY A 187 -27.63 -4.25 -1.11
C GLY A 187 -26.47 -4.65 -2.00
N TRP A 188 -26.38 -3.96 -3.15
CA TRP A 188 -25.20 -3.94 -4.01
C TRP A 188 -24.39 -2.70 -3.71
N TYR A 189 -23.07 -2.87 -3.62
CA TYR A 189 -22.09 -1.80 -3.37
C TYR A 189 -21.01 -1.86 -4.41
N GLN A 190 -20.65 -0.72 -4.99
CA GLN A 190 -19.68 -0.67 -6.09
C GLN A 190 -18.63 0.41 -5.84
N THR A 191 -17.38 0.03 -6.06
CA THR A 191 -16.23 0.95 -6.00
C THR A 191 -15.54 1.02 -7.36
N PRO A 192 -14.99 2.20 -7.76
CA PRO A 192 -14.39 2.41 -9.07
C PRO A 192 -12.95 1.93 -9.15
N THR A 193 -12.45 1.85 -10.38
CA THR A 193 -11.02 1.86 -10.67
C THR A 193 -10.46 3.25 -10.44
N VAL A 194 -9.37 3.38 -9.65
CA VAL A 194 -8.68 4.66 -9.42
C VAL A 194 -7.18 4.53 -9.56
N GLN A 195 -6.50 5.64 -9.90
CA GLN A 195 -5.07 5.69 -10.12
C GLN A 195 -4.35 6.19 -8.85
N HIS A 196 -3.12 5.71 -8.61
CA HIS A 196 -2.28 6.08 -7.45
C HIS A 196 -1.84 7.55 -7.45
N CYS A 197 -1.55 8.09 -8.61
CA CYS A 197 -1.12 9.47 -8.83
C CYS A 197 0.06 9.91 -7.94
N HIS A 198 1.01 8.99 -7.63
CA HIS A 198 2.24 9.38 -6.94
C HIS A 198 3.01 10.43 -7.75
N ILE A 199 3.65 11.39 -7.06
CA ILE A 199 4.31 12.55 -7.70
C ILE A 199 5.46 12.10 -8.61
N GLU A 200 6.37 11.28 -8.12
CA GLU A 200 7.41 10.63 -8.92
C GLU A 200 6.80 9.52 -9.75
N ASN A 201 6.83 9.63 -11.07
CA ASN A 201 6.38 8.58 -11.99
C ASN A 201 7.21 7.30 -11.81
N PHE A 202 6.86 6.26 -12.56
CA PHE A 202 7.67 5.05 -12.60
C PHE A 202 8.94 5.33 -13.40
N ILE A 203 10.09 5.20 -12.77
CA ILE A 203 11.38 5.49 -13.40
C ILE A 203 12.43 4.49 -12.92
N CYS A 204 13.25 4.02 -13.88
CA CYS A 204 14.46 3.26 -13.62
C CYS A 204 15.53 3.57 -14.68
N TYR A 205 16.76 3.25 -14.34
CA TYR A 205 17.84 3.15 -15.33
C TYR A 205 18.70 1.92 -15.06
N ALA A 206 19.31 1.39 -16.11
CA ALA A 206 20.10 0.18 -16.03
C ALA A 206 21.38 0.28 -16.86
N TYR A 207 22.42 -0.40 -16.40
CA TYR A 207 23.69 -0.58 -17.11
C TYR A 207 24.35 -1.91 -16.69
N MET A 208 25.41 -2.31 -17.41
CA MET A 208 26.17 -3.48 -17.03
C MET A 208 27.53 -3.08 -16.46
N GLU A 209 27.89 -3.69 -15.34
CA GLU A 209 29.18 -3.53 -14.68
C GLU A 209 29.71 -4.89 -14.25
N GLN A 210 30.97 -5.19 -14.60
CA GLN A 210 31.62 -6.46 -14.28
C GLN A 210 30.80 -7.71 -14.67
N GLY A 211 30.08 -7.64 -15.79
CA GLY A 211 29.21 -8.71 -16.27
C GLY A 211 27.89 -8.88 -15.54
N ARG A 212 27.55 -7.97 -14.61
CA ARG A 212 26.28 -7.94 -13.85
C ARG A 212 25.40 -6.79 -14.31
N TYR A 213 24.11 -6.94 -14.15
CA TYR A 213 23.14 -5.87 -14.35
C TYR A 213 23.03 -5.03 -13.10
N VAL A 214 23.24 -3.73 -13.22
CA VAL A 214 22.97 -2.74 -12.17
C VAL A 214 21.71 -1.96 -12.56
N ILE A 215 20.74 -1.94 -11.68
CA ILE A 215 19.46 -1.27 -11.88
C ILE A 215 19.27 -0.28 -10.74
N VAL A 216 19.01 0.97 -11.09
CA VAL A 216 18.59 1.99 -10.12
C VAL A 216 17.12 2.27 -10.36
N SER A 217 16.28 2.05 -9.37
CA SER A 217 14.83 2.12 -9.51
C SER A 217 14.17 2.71 -8.26
N SER A 218 13.08 3.44 -8.50
CA SER A 218 12.17 3.91 -7.46
C SER A 218 11.25 2.80 -6.93
N THR A 219 11.77 1.60 -6.71
CA THR A 219 11.00 0.42 -6.27
C THR A 219 10.80 0.38 -4.74
N GLN A 220 9.63 -0.09 -4.29
CA GLN A 220 9.35 -0.33 -2.87
C GLN A 220 10.02 -1.61 -2.33
N ILE A 221 10.54 -2.49 -3.21
CA ILE A 221 10.87 -3.87 -2.91
C ILE A 221 12.18 -4.33 -3.59
N PRO A 222 13.34 -3.70 -3.30
CA PRO A 222 14.58 -3.87 -4.08
C PRO A 222 15.06 -5.33 -4.15
N HIS A 223 15.00 -6.11 -3.07
CA HIS A 223 15.41 -7.52 -3.08
C HIS A 223 14.47 -8.40 -3.92
N ILE A 224 13.18 -8.09 -3.96
CA ILE A 224 12.21 -8.80 -4.81
C ILE A 224 12.42 -8.37 -6.27
N CYS A 225 12.69 -7.08 -6.53
CA CYS A 225 13.02 -6.58 -7.86
C CYS A 225 14.22 -7.35 -8.46
N ARG A 226 15.28 -7.54 -7.69
CA ARG A 226 16.44 -8.37 -8.09
C ARG A 226 16.01 -9.76 -8.56
N ARG A 227 15.14 -10.42 -7.82
CA ARG A 227 14.61 -11.75 -8.16
C ARG A 227 13.82 -11.72 -9.46
N VAL A 228 12.86 -10.80 -9.58
CA VAL A 228 11.94 -10.73 -10.73
C VAL A 228 12.71 -10.41 -12.01
N VAL A 229 13.68 -9.49 -11.98
CA VAL A 229 14.56 -9.21 -13.12
C VAL A 229 15.31 -10.47 -13.54
N GLY A 230 15.86 -11.21 -12.57
CA GLY A 230 16.54 -12.48 -12.88
C GLY A 230 15.61 -13.51 -13.53
N GLN A 231 14.35 -13.60 -13.10
CA GLN A 231 13.34 -14.47 -13.69
C GLN A 231 12.98 -14.04 -15.11
N ALA A 232 12.76 -12.75 -15.35
CA ALA A 232 12.39 -12.20 -16.65
C ALA A 232 13.49 -12.32 -17.71
N LEU A 233 14.77 -12.31 -17.29
CA LEU A 233 15.91 -12.46 -18.17
C LEU A 233 16.45 -13.89 -18.24
N GLY A 234 15.92 -14.82 -17.42
CA GLY A 234 16.39 -16.20 -17.35
C GLY A 234 17.81 -16.35 -16.80
N ILE A 235 18.24 -15.47 -15.87
CA ILE A 235 19.60 -15.43 -15.31
C ILE A 235 19.60 -15.65 -13.79
N PRO A 236 20.73 -16.06 -13.20
CA PRO A 236 20.88 -16.13 -11.74
C PRO A 236 20.64 -14.78 -11.09
N TRP A 237 19.89 -14.74 -9.99
CA TRP A 237 19.52 -13.51 -9.29
C TRP A 237 20.74 -12.74 -8.74
N GLY A 238 21.83 -13.43 -8.41
CA GLY A 238 23.10 -12.82 -8.01
C GLY A 238 23.78 -12.00 -9.12
N ASN A 239 23.37 -12.16 -10.39
CA ASN A 239 23.87 -11.36 -11.51
C ASN A 239 23.13 -10.02 -11.64
N VAL A 240 22.20 -9.72 -10.74
CA VAL A 240 21.44 -8.47 -10.69
C VAL A 240 21.73 -7.77 -9.38
N ARG A 241 22.06 -6.48 -9.45
CA ARG A 241 22.17 -5.54 -8.33
C ARG A 241 21.13 -4.47 -8.50
N VAL A 242 20.33 -4.22 -7.45
CA VAL A 242 19.30 -3.18 -7.44
C VAL A 242 19.66 -2.14 -6.40
N ILE A 243 19.66 -0.88 -6.81
CA ILE A 243 19.90 0.29 -5.95
C ILE A 243 18.60 1.10 -5.90
N LYS A 244 18.13 1.40 -4.69
CA LYS A 244 16.94 2.19 -4.42
C LYS A 244 17.33 3.51 -3.76
N PRO A 245 17.21 4.66 -4.45
CA PRO A 245 17.42 6.00 -3.89
C PRO A 245 16.19 6.51 -3.13
N TYR A 246 16.04 7.81 -2.90
CA TYR A 246 14.78 8.40 -2.44
C TYR A 246 13.64 8.06 -3.41
N ILE A 247 12.43 7.91 -2.86
CA ILE A 247 11.21 7.60 -3.62
C ILE A 247 10.18 8.70 -3.42
N GLY A 248 9.65 9.24 -4.52
CA GLY A 248 8.62 10.29 -4.54
C GLY A 248 7.18 9.75 -4.44
N GLY A 249 6.95 8.82 -3.49
CA GLY A 249 5.67 8.15 -3.28
C GLY A 249 5.52 6.87 -4.11
N GLY A 250 4.68 5.96 -3.63
CA GLY A 250 4.42 4.69 -4.33
C GLY A 250 3.01 4.18 -4.06
N PHE A 251 2.57 4.21 -2.80
CA PHE A 251 1.23 3.82 -2.35
C PHE A 251 0.82 2.38 -2.72
N GLY A 252 1.80 1.52 -3.01
CA GLY A 252 1.61 0.15 -3.50
C GLY A 252 1.92 -0.04 -4.98
N ASN A 253 1.87 0.99 -5.82
CA ASN A 253 2.13 0.88 -7.25
C ASN A 253 3.56 0.38 -7.53
N LYS A 254 4.55 0.93 -6.85
CA LYS A 254 5.97 0.57 -6.99
C LYS A 254 6.34 -0.75 -6.25
N GLN A 255 5.32 -1.52 -5.86
CA GLN A 255 5.43 -2.91 -5.39
C GLN A 255 5.31 -3.91 -6.55
N ASP A 256 4.88 -3.49 -7.74
CA ASP A 256 4.97 -4.26 -8.98
C ASP A 256 6.30 -3.96 -9.70
N ILE A 257 6.89 -4.98 -10.30
CA ILE A 257 8.10 -4.86 -11.12
C ILE A 257 7.68 -4.87 -12.58
N LEU A 258 7.74 -3.71 -13.22
CA LEU A 258 7.16 -3.48 -14.54
C LEU A 258 8.23 -3.31 -15.62
N TYR A 259 9.06 -2.29 -15.48
CA TYR A 259 9.98 -1.84 -16.50
C TYR A 259 11.44 -2.10 -16.19
N GLU A 260 11.80 -2.47 -14.96
CA GLU A 260 13.16 -2.80 -14.60
C GLU A 260 13.72 -3.96 -15.43
N PRO A 261 12.95 -5.06 -15.68
CA PRO A 261 13.43 -6.14 -16.56
C PRO A 261 13.65 -5.67 -18.00
N LEU A 262 12.72 -4.86 -18.54
CA LEU A 262 12.85 -4.32 -19.91
C LEU A 262 14.03 -3.36 -20.00
N CYS A 263 14.20 -2.45 -19.05
CA CYS A 263 15.31 -1.50 -19.00
C CYS A 263 16.66 -2.21 -18.96
N ALA A 264 16.80 -3.27 -18.15
CA ALA A 264 17.97 -4.11 -18.05
C ALA A 264 18.27 -4.81 -19.41
N TYR A 265 17.25 -5.37 -20.05
CA TYR A 265 17.39 -5.98 -21.38
C TYR A 265 17.81 -4.97 -22.43
N LEU A 266 17.19 -3.78 -22.45
CA LEU A 266 17.55 -2.70 -23.39
C LEU A 266 19.01 -2.28 -23.21
N SER A 267 19.50 -2.13 -21.98
CA SER A 267 20.92 -1.86 -21.71
C SER A 267 21.83 -2.93 -22.33
N GLN A 268 21.48 -4.21 -22.17
CA GLN A 268 22.24 -5.32 -22.77
C GLN A 268 22.31 -5.18 -24.32
N THR A 269 21.19 -4.82 -24.96
CA THR A 269 21.12 -4.70 -26.44
C THR A 269 21.97 -3.58 -27.01
N VAL A 270 22.36 -2.61 -26.18
CA VAL A 270 23.25 -1.49 -26.55
C VAL A 270 24.66 -1.64 -25.94
N GLY A 271 25.09 -2.88 -25.67
CA GLY A 271 26.42 -3.20 -25.19
C GLY A 271 26.67 -2.90 -23.72
N GLY A 272 25.62 -2.93 -22.89
CA GLY A 272 25.70 -2.69 -21.45
C GLY A 272 25.79 -1.21 -21.06
N ARG A 273 25.54 -0.30 -22.01
CA ARG A 273 25.54 1.15 -21.76
C ARG A 273 24.34 1.55 -20.91
N LEU A 274 24.48 2.70 -20.27
CA LEU A 274 23.44 3.28 -19.43
C LEU A 274 22.18 3.63 -20.25
N VAL A 275 21.05 3.05 -19.88
CA VAL A 275 19.73 3.29 -20.47
C VAL A 275 18.77 3.73 -19.37
N LYS A 276 18.07 4.85 -19.58
CA LYS A 276 17.02 5.36 -18.71
C LYS A 276 15.65 5.08 -19.32
N LEU A 277 14.72 4.56 -18.53
CA LEU A 277 13.32 4.40 -18.87
C LEU A 277 12.47 5.16 -17.87
N ASP A 278 11.77 6.18 -18.35
CA ASP A 278 10.89 7.03 -17.57
C ASP A 278 9.51 7.04 -18.21
N VAL A 279 8.49 6.69 -17.41
CA VAL A 279 7.09 6.63 -17.85
C VAL A 279 6.44 7.98 -17.58
N SER A 280 5.87 8.61 -18.62
CA SER A 280 5.18 9.90 -18.46
C SER A 280 3.92 9.79 -17.60
N ARG A 281 3.39 10.94 -17.17
CA ARG A 281 2.15 10.97 -16.38
C ARG A 281 0.97 10.35 -17.13
N GLU A 282 0.83 10.67 -18.40
CA GLU A 282 -0.24 10.14 -19.26
C GLU A 282 -0.10 8.63 -19.44
N GLU A 283 1.11 8.14 -19.67
CA GLU A 283 1.39 6.71 -19.78
C GLU A 283 1.03 5.98 -18.48
N THR A 284 1.25 6.59 -17.30
CA THR A 284 0.91 5.93 -16.00
C THR A 284 -0.58 5.62 -15.87
N PHE A 285 -1.46 6.38 -16.51
CA PHE A 285 -2.91 6.08 -16.52
C PHE A 285 -3.29 4.94 -17.45
N VAL A 286 -2.43 4.58 -18.36
CA VAL A 286 -2.70 3.62 -19.43
C VAL A 286 -2.03 2.28 -19.16
N CYS A 287 -0.73 2.27 -18.82
CA CYS A 287 0.08 1.05 -18.75
C CYS A 287 0.40 0.58 -17.32
N ASN A 288 0.16 1.43 -16.31
CA ASN A 288 0.54 1.15 -14.94
C ASN A 288 -0.59 0.47 -14.15
N ARG A 289 -0.35 0.20 -12.84
CA ARG A 289 -1.32 -0.44 -11.96
C ARG A 289 -2.38 0.55 -11.50
N VAL A 290 -3.58 0.01 -11.23
CA VAL A 290 -4.73 0.75 -10.70
C VAL A 290 -5.32 0.02 -9.49
N ARG A 291 -6.16 0.69 -8.70
CA ARG A 291 -6.97 0.04 -7.66
C ARG A 291 -8.05 -0.82 -8.30
N HIS A 292 -8.28 -2.02 -7.78
CA HIS A 292 -9.40 -2.87 -8.17
C HIS A 292 -10.75 -2.16 -8.00
N ALA A 293 -11.55 -2.16 -9.06
CA ALA A 293 -12.98 -1.99 -8.90
C ALA A 293 -13.57 -3.28 -8.31
N ILE A 294 -14.41 -3.15 -7.29
CA ILE A 294 -15.08 -4.32 -6.69
C ILE A 294 -16.58 -4.04 -6.62
N ARG A 295 -17.37 -4.99 -7.13
CA ARG A 295 -18.83 -5.05 -6.91
C ARG A 295 -19.10 -6.07 -5.81
N THR A 296 -19.84 -5.68 -4.79
CA THR A 296 -20.16 -6.52 -3.64
C THR A 296 -21.65 -6.60 -3.43
N HIS A 297 -22.19 -7.78 -3.42
CA HIS A 297 -23.57 -8.09 -3.02
C HIS A 297 -23.54 -8.56 -1.55
N LEU A 298 -24.18 -7.82 -0.66
CA LEU A 298 -24.30 -8.18 0.75
C LEU A 298 -25.74 -8.48 1.11
N ILE A 299 -25.94 -9.60 1.81
CA ILE A 299 -27.21 -10.00 2.39
C ILE A 299 -26.97 -10.29 3.87
N SER A 300 -27.71 -9.63 4.74
CA SER A 300 -27.72 -9.92 6.18
C SER A 300 -29.13 -10.25 6.66
N TYR A 301 -29.24 -11.31 7.44
CA TYR A 301 -30.43 -11.68 8.19
C TYR A 301 -30.21 -11.29 9.64
N VAL A 302 -31.00 -10.34 10.11
CA VAL A 302 -30.75 -9.64 11.37
C VAL A 302 -31.92 -9.85 12.32
N ARG A 303 -31.62 -10.17 13.57
CA ARG A 303 -32.62 -10.24 14.66
C ARG A 303 -33.16 -8.85 14.98
N PRO A 304 -34.37 -8.74 15.53
CA PRO A 304 -34.93 -7.41 15.92
C PRO A 304 -34.05 -6.61 16.88
N ASN A 305 -33.20 -7.27 17.66
CA ASN A 305 -32.24 -6.62 18.55
C ASN A 305 -31.00 -6.07 17.86
N GLY A 306 -30.84 -6.31 16.53
CA GLY A 306 -29.72 -5.88 15.71
C GLY A 306 -28.61 -6.91 15.51
N GLU A 307 -28.67 -8.06 16.16
CA GLU A 307 -27.67 -9.13 16.02
C GLU A 307 -27.78 -9.81 14.64
N ILE A 308 -26.65 -10.02 13.99
CA ILE A 308 -26.59 -10.68 12.67
C ILE A 308 -26.65 -12.20 12.88
N ALA A 309 -27.76 -12.80 12.51
CA ALA A 309 -27.96 -14.25 12.58
C ALA A 309 -27.21 -14.97 11.44
N ALA A 310 -27.25 -14.41 10.23
CA ALA A 310 -26.54 -14.93 9.07
C ALA A 310 -26.16 -13.81 8.10
N ARG A 311 -25.02 -13.94 7.43
CA ARG A 311 -24.54 -12.99 6.41
C ARG A 311 -23.99 -13.73 5.21
N LYS A 312 -24.32 -13.23 4.01
CA LYS A 312 -23.72 -13.66 2.74
C LYS A 312 -23.07 -12.48 2.04
N ALA A 313 -21.87 -12.71 1.47
CA ALA A 313 -21.14 -11.76 0.66
C ALA A 313 -20.73 -12.38 -0.67
N GLU A 314 -21.08 -11.78 -1.79
CA GLU A 314 -20.61 -12.17 -3.11
C GLU A 314 -19.89 -10.99 -3.75
N CYS A 315 -18.62 -11.17 -4.11
CA CYS A 315 -17.75 -10.11 -4.58
C CYS A 315 -17.18 -10.42 -5.96
N PHE A 316 -17.20 -9.43 -6.83
CA PHE A 316 -16.59 -9.47 -8.17
C PHE A 316 -15.49 -8.43 -8.23
N SER A 317 -14.23 -8.89 -8.27
CA SER A 317 -13.03 -8.04 -8.29
C SER A 317 -12.47 -7.97 -9.71
N ASP A 318 -12.49 -6.78 -10.30
CA ASP A 318 -11.99 -6.53 -11.64
C ASP A 318 -10.46 -6.47 -11.64
N GLN A 319 -9.83 -7.49 -12.22
CA GLN A 319 -8.38 -7.65 -12.24
C GLN A 319 -7.70 -6.87 -13.35
N GLY A 320 -8.41 -6.54 -14.42
CA GLY A 320 -7.77 -6.11 -15.65
C GLY A 320 -7.04 -7.26 -16.36
N ALA A 321 -6.06 -6.95 -17.18
CA ALA A 321 -5.53 -7.89 -18.17
C ALA A 321 -4.52 -8.92 -17.65
N TYR A 322 -3.89 -8.72 -16.51
CA TYR A 322 -2.85 -9.61 -15.95
C TYR A 322 -3.00 -9.78 -14.43
N ALA A 323 -2.42 -10.84 -13.89
CA ALA A 323 -2.66 -11.29 -12.51
C ALA A 323 -2.18 -10.33 -11.42
N SER A 324 -0.97 -9.74 -11.54
CA SER A 324 -0.41 -8.89 -10.48
C SER A 324 -0.74 -9.44 -9.06
N HIS A 325 -1.30 -8.62 -8.18
CA HIS A 325 -1.70 -8.96 -6.81
C HIS A 325 -3.14 -9.47 -6.65
N GLY A 326 -3.90 -9.63 -7.74
CA GLY A 326 -5.36 -9.83 -7.69
C GLY A 326 -5.84 -11.03 -6.89
N HIS A 327 -5.12 -12.15 -6.97
CA HIS A 327 -5.44 -13.37 -6.22
C HIS A 327 -5.45 -13.17 -4.69
N SER A 328 -4.70 -12.19 -4.17
CA SER A 328 -4.60 -11.90 -2.75
C SER A 328 -5.51 -10.74 -2.30
N ILE A 329 -5.71 -9.74 -3.17
CA ILE A 329 -6.51 -8.54 -2.84
C ILE A 329 -7.98 -8.88 -2.64
N GLY A 330 -8.56 -9.68 -3.55
CA GLY A 330 -9.93 -10.17 -3.41
C GLY A 330 -10.14 -10.99 -2.13
N ALA A 331 -9.22 -11.91 -1.85
CA ALA A 331 -9.27 -12.72 -0.64
C ALA A 331 -9.19 -11.89 0.65
N LYS A 332 -8.32 -10.85 0.69
CA LYS A 332 -8.23 -9.94 1.84
C LYS A 332 -9.51 -9.12 2.03
N ALA A 333 -10.10 -8.63 0.94
CA ALA A 333 -11.40 -7.94 0.98
C ALA A 333 -12.49 -8.85 1.57
N LEU A 334 -12.64 -10.08 1.05
CA LEU A 334 -13.64 -11.04 1.53
C LEU A 334 -13.46 -11.39 3.00
N GLY A 335 -12.22 -11.60 3.45
CA GLY A 335 -11.90 -11.94 4.84
C GLY A 335 -12.33 -10.89 5.86
N SER A 336 -12.59 -9.66 5.44
CA SER A 336 -13.02 -8.58 6.33
C SER A 336 -14.48 -8.68 6.79
N PHE A 337 -15.36 -9.25 5.98
CA PHE A 337 -16.80 -9.27 6.25
C PHE A 337 -17.22 -10.06 7.48
N PRO A 338 -16.64 -11.22 7.83
CA PRO A 338 -16.99 -11.92 9.06
C PRO A 338 -16.27 -11.42 10.32
N GLN A 339 -15.37 -10.46 10.23
CA GLN A 339 -14.49 -10.08 11.32
C GLN A 339 -14.85 -8.76 12.00
N LEU A 340 -15.06 -7.67 11.25
CA LEU A 340 -15.35 -6.35 11.84
C LEU A 340 -16.60 -6.37 12.72
N TYR A 341 -17.66 -7.02 12.23
CA TYR A 341 -18.86 -7.39 12.98
C TYR A 341 -18.91 -8.91 13.01
N PRO A 342 -18.40 -9.56 14.07
CA PRO A 342 -18.32 -11.01 14.14
C PRO A 342 -19.66 -11.69 13.83
N CYS A 343 -19.65 -12.57 12.84
CA CYS A 343 -20.81 -13.32 12.43
C CYS A 343 -20.49 -14.82 12.48
N GLU A 344 -21.34 -15.59 13.15
CA GLU A 344 -21.13 -17.03 13.32
C GLU A 344 -21.52 -17.83 12.08
N ASN A 345 -22.53 -17.35 11.32
CA ASN A 345 -23.02 -18.01 10.12
C ASN A 345 -22.76 -17.12 8.91
N PHE A 346 -21.60 -17.30 8.30
CA PHE A 346 -21.13 -16.53 7.16
C PHE A 346 -20.85 -17.39 5.95
N GLU A 347 -21.36 -16.97 4.80
CA GLU A 347 -21.04 -17.52 3.48
C GLU A 347 -20.51 -16.39 2.61
N GLY A 348 -19.33 -16.56 2.03
CA GLY A 348 -18.74 -15.54 1.21
C GLY A 348 -17.91 -16.08 0.07
N ASP A 349 -18.06 -15.45 -1.10
CA ASP A 349 -17.35 -15.75 -2.32
C ASP A 349 -16.75 -14.48 -2.91
N VAL A 350 -15.52 -14.56 -3.41
CA VAL A 350 -14.94 -13.54 -4.26
C VAL A 350 -14.36 -14.16 -5.52
N TYR A 351 -14.79 -13.62 -6.64
CA TYR A 351 -14.27 -13.94 -7.98
C TYR A 351 -13.35 -12.79 -8.40
N THR A 352 -12.06 -13.09 -8.58
CA THR A 352 -11.11 -12.16 -9.21
C THR A 352 -11.02 -12.48 -10.67
N VAL A 353 -11.41 -11.54 -11.54
CA VAL A 353 -11.74 -11.83 -12.94
C VAL A 353 -10.93 -10.95 -13.87
N PHE A 354 -10.33 -11.54 -14.89
CA PHE A 354 -9.63 -10.82 -15.95
C PHE A 354 -10.61 -10.05 -16.84
N THR A 355 -10.21 -8.84 -17.23
CA THR A 355 -10.90 -7.98 -18.20
C THR A 355 -9.88 -7.26 -19.09
N ASN A 356 -10.30 -6.71 -20.23
CA ASN A 356 -9.42 -5.98 -21.13
C ASN A 356 -9.17 -4.51 -20.68
N LYS A 357 -8.91 -4.33 -19.37
CA LYS A 357 -8.58 -3.05 -18.75
C LYS A 357 -7.12 -2.99 -18.25
N PRO A 358 -6.59 -1.82 -17.93
CA PRO A 358 -5.33 -1.70 -17.21
C PRO A 358 -5.31 -2.59 -15.96
N VAL A 359 -4.14 -3.12 -15.66
CA VAL A 359 -3.99 -4.16 -14.63
C VAL A 359 -4.23 -3.58 -13.24
N SER A 360 -5.12 -4.20 -12.50
CA SER A 360 -5.32 -3.88 -11.10
C SER A 360 -4.21 -4.49 -10.24
N GLY A 361 -3.71 -3.71 -9.28
CA GLY A 361 -2.61 -4.10 -8.41
C GLY A 361 -2.75 -3.58 -6.98
N ALA A 362 -1.66 -3.62 -6.24
CA ALA A 362 -1.62 -3.11 -4.89
C ALA A 362 -1.82 -1.59 -4.85
N MET A 363 -2.77 -1.12 -4.05
CA MET A 363 -2.93 0.28 -3.70
C MET A 363 -3.31 0.39 -2.22
N ARG A 364 -2.83 1.43 -1.55
CA ARG A 364 -2.99 1.72 -0.11
C ARG A 364 -4.33 1.22 0.44
N GLY A 365 -4.28 0.24 1.37
CA GLY A 365 -5.44 -0.46 1.93
C GLY A 365 -5.75 -1.83 1.35
N TYR A 366 -5.24 -2.20 0.14
CA TYR A 366 -5.19 -3.55 -0.41
C TYR A 366 -6.52 -4.33 -0.33
N GLY A 367 -7.60 -3.76 -0.88
CA GLY A 367 -8.96 -4.36 -0.89
C GLY A 367 -9.83 -3.98 0.31
N ILE A 368 -9.26 -3.58 1.44
CA ILE A 368 -10.04 -3.18 2.62
C ILE A 368 -10.88 -1.91 2.39
N PRO A 369 -10.40 -0.83 1.72
CA PRO A 369 -11.25 0.33 1.45
C PRO A 369 -12.53 -0.01 0.69
N GLN A 370 -12.45 -0.93 -0.29
CA GLN A 370 -13.60 -1.38 -1.06
C GLN A 370 -14.57 -2.20 -0.19
N ALA A 371 -14.03 -3.12 0.60
CA ALA A 371 -14.81 -3.95 1.51
C ALA A 371 -15.44 -3.11 2.63
N MET A 372 -14.71 -2.13 3.19
CA MET A 372 -15.25 -1.24 4.23
C MET A 372 -16.34 -0.31 3.68
N PHE A 373 -16.22 0.14 2.43
CA PHE A 373 -17.30 0.88 1.80
C PHE A 373 -18.60 0.06 1.78
N ALA A 374 -18.55 -1.19 1.33
CA ALA A 374 -19.70 -2.07 1.30
C ALA A 374 -20.21 -2.39 2.72
N MET A 375 -19.32 -2.81 3.63
CA MET A 375 -19.65 -3.24 4.98
C MET A 375 -20.27 -2.12 5.80
N GLU A 376 -19.66 -0.95 5.83
CA GLU A 376 -20.04 0.16 6.68
C GLU A 376 -21.29 0.90 6.15
N SER A 377 -21.45 0.94 4.83
CA SER A 377 -22.69 1.39 4.20
C SER A 377 -23.85 0.44 4.54
N HIS A 378 -23.65 -0.86 4.40
CA HIS A 378 -24.63 -1.89 4.75
C HIS A 378 -24.98 -1.89 6.24
N THR A 379 -24.02 -1.59 7.10
CA THR A 379 -24.24 -1.47 8.55
C THR A 379 -25.15 -0.30 8.90
N ASP A 380 -25.00 0.87 8.25
CA ASP A 380 -25.93 1.99 8.42
C ASP A 380 -27.33 1.65 7.86
N ASP A 381 -27.39 0.95 6.72
CA ASP A 381 -28.67 0.49 6.14
C ASP A 381 -29.41 -0.47 7.09
N ILE A 382 -28.67 -1.37 7.78
CA ILE A 382 -29.24 -2.22 8.84
C ILE A 382 -29.75 -1.38 10.00
N ALA A 383 -28.92 -0.46 10.52
CA ALA A 383 -29.25 0.36 11.67
C ALA A 383 -30.50 1.23 11.41
N VAL A 384 -30.57 1.87 10.24
CA VAL A 384 -31.72 2.67 9.81
C VAL A 384 -32.98 1.82 9.68
N LYS A 385 -32.88 0.64 9.05
CA LYS A 385 -34.04 -0.26 8.88
C LYS A 385 -34.60 -0.77 10.19
N LEU A 386 -33.76 -0.93 11.20
CA LEU A 386 -34.15 -1.38 12.54
C LEU A 386 -34.53 -0.21 13.47
N GLY A 387 -34.34 1.04 13.05
CA GLY A 387 -34.55 2.21 13.91
C GLY A 387 -33.53 2.30 15.06
N ILE A 388 -32.37 1.67 14.94
CA ILE A 388 -31.28 1.74 15.93
C ILE A 388 -30.31 2.85 15.51
N PRO A 389 -29.91 3.77 16.39
CA PRO A 389 -28.90 4.76 16.05
C PRO A 389 -27.60 4.08 15.58
N PRO A 390 -27.01 4.50 14.44
CA PRO A 390 -25.81 3.86 13.88
C PRO A 390 -24.61 3.81 14.83
N TYR A 391 -24.46 4.78 15.71
CA TYR A 391 -23.44 4.76 16.76
C TYR A 391 -23.69 3.64 17.77
N GLU A 392 -24.92 3.52 18.29
CA GLU A 392 -25.30 2.48 19.25
C GLU A 392 -25.16 1.07 18.64
N TYR A 393 -25.53 0.92 17.35
CA TYR A 393 -25.38 -0.33 16.63
C TYR A 393 -23.90 -0.76 16.62
N ARG A 394 -23.00 0.14 16.21
CA ARG A 394 -21.54 -0.14 16.18
C ARG A 394 -20.99 -0.38 17.57
N TRP A 395 -21.37 0.43 18.54
CA TRP A 395 -20.98 0.27 19.93
C TRP A 395 -21.23 -1.16 20.46
N LYS A 396 -22.36 -1.71 20.08
CA LYS A 396 -22.81 -3.03 20.54
C LYS A 396 -22.16 -4.18 19.77
N TYR A 397 -22.01 -4.07 18.44
CA TYR A 397 -21.72 -5.21 17.58
C TYR A 397 -20.31 -5.21 16.95
N LEU A 398 -19.53 -4.15 17.09
CA LEU A 398 -18.12 -4.17 16.69
C LEU A 398 -17.33 -5.24 17.46
N MET A 399 -16.32 -5.78 16.82
CA MET A 399 -15.41 -6.78 17.38
C MET A 399 -15.05 -6.48 18.84
N PRO A 400 -15.38 -7.36 19.80
CA PRO A 400 -15.12 -7.11 21.20
C PRO A 400 -13.67 -7.42 21.60
N LYS A 401 -13.25 -6.89 22.75
CA LYS A 401 -12.04 -7.35 23.42
C LYS A 401 -12.09 -8.87 23.64
N GLY A 402 -10.95 -9.55 23.42
CA GLY A 402 -10.82 -11.00 23.53
C GLY A 402 -11.25 -11.78 22.29
N TYR A 403 -11.79 -11.11 21.26
CA TYR A 403 -12.04 -11.77 19.99
C TYR A 403 -10.75 -12.36 19.41
N THR A 404 -10.83 -13.61 18.97
CA THR A 404 -9.71 -14.31 18.32
C THR A 404 -10.13 -14.76 16.94
N ASP A 405 -9.39 -14.33 15.92
CA ASP A 405 -9.62 -14.78 14.55
C ASP A 405 -9.35 -16.28 14.38
N GLY A 406 -10.28 -16.96 13.74
CA GLY A 406 -10.21 -18.41 13.54
C GLY A 406 -9.04 -18.85 12.66
N PHE A 407 -8.60 -18.01 11.73
CA PHE A 407 -7.54 -18.31 10.75
C PHE A 407 -6.16 -17.84 11.22
N SER A 408 -5.97 -16.55 11.41
CA SER A 408 -4.67 -15.95 11.76
C SER A 408 -4.30 -16.15 13.24
N LYS A 409 -5.27 -16.51 14.08
CA LYS A 409 -5.16 -16.58 15.54
C LYS A 409 -4.82 -15.24 16.21
N ASN A 410 -5.00 -14.13 15.50
CA ASN A 410 -4.86 -12.81 16.08
C ASN A 410 -5.88 -12.59 17.18
N VAL A 411 -5.44 -11.92 18.23
CA VAL A 411 -6.27 -11.58 19.39
C VAL A 411 -6.47 -10.08 19.46
N ASN A 412 -7.71 -9.65 19.68
CA ASN A 412 -8.00 -8.28 20.05
C ASN A 412 -7.77 -8.08 21.56
N TYR A 413 -6.63 -7.56 21.93
CA TYR A 413 -6.23 -7.42 23.35
C TYR A 413 -6.94 -6.28 24.07
N TYR A 414 -7.47 -5.28 23.37
CA TYR A 414 -7.98 -4.04 23.93
C TYR A 414 -9.36 -3.69 23.38
N ASP A 415 -10.15 -2.88 24.09
CA ASP A 415 -11.46 -2.40 23.62
C ASP A 415 -11.35 -1.02 22.94
N THR A 416 -10.31 -0.83 22.17
CA THR A 416 -9.96 0.47 21.57
C THR A 416 -10.90 0.92 20.46
N PHE A 417 -11.73 0.04 19.90
CA PHE A 417 -12.82 0.47 19.01
C PHE A 417 -13.75 1.45 19.71
N ARG A 418 -14.20 1.11 20.93
CA ARG A 418 -15.11 1.95 21.69
C ARG A 418 -14.44 3.23 22.15
N GLU A 419 -13.18 3.16 22.55
CA GLU A 419 -12.40 4.36 22.88
C GLU A 419 -12.22 5.29 21.67
N CYS A 420 -11.97 4.77 20.47
CA CYS A 420 -11.91 5.56 19.23
C CYS A 420 -13.26 6.20 18.91
N MET A 421 -14.36 5.44 19.03
CA MET A 421 -15.71 5.95 18.80
C MET A 421 -16.08 7.07 19.77
N GLU A 422 -15.81 6.87 21.05
CA GLU A 422 -16.09 7.84 22.11
C GLU A 422 -15.31 9.15 21.85
N LYS A 423 -14.00 9.02 21.64
CA LYS A 423 -13.14 10.16 21.38
C LYS A 423 -13.59 10.95 20.14
N GLY A 424 -13.83 10.28 19.01
CA GLY A 424 -14.28 10.93 17.79
C GLY A 424 -15.70 11.52 17.91
N SER A 425 -16.61 10.84 18.59
CA SER A 425 -17.98 11.35 18.83
C SER A 425 -17.96 12.67 19.61
N VAL A 426 -17.11 12.76 20.63
CA VAL A 426 -16.92 14.00 21.42
C VAL A 426 -16.30 15.09 20.55
N SER A 427 -15.28 14.77 19.77
CA SER A 427 -14.53 15.72 18.94
C SER A 427 -15.42 16.44 17.90
N VAL A 428 -16.40 15.73 17.32
CA VAL A 428 -17.32 16.30 16.33
C VAL A 428 -18.71 16.68 16.89
N ASP A 429 -18.97 16.46 18.19
CA ASP A 429 -20.29 16.65 18.81
C ASP A 429 -21.40 15.83 18.10
N TYR A 430 -21.07 14.53 17.85
CA TYR A 430 -21.85 13.66 16.98
C TYR A 430 -23.31 13.53 17.39
N GLU A 431 -23.58 13.25 18.66
CA GLU A 431 -24.92 12.98 19.18
C GLU A 431 -25.89 14.18 19.05
N ARG A 432 -25.39 15.39 19.35
CA ARG A 432 -26.19 16.61 19.20
C ARG A 432 -26.47 16.91 17.74
N LYS A 433 -25.43 16.92 16.90
CA LYS A 433 -25.54 17.21 15.47
C LYS A 433 -26.42 16.20 14.75
N ARG A 434 -26.30 14.90 15.07
CA ARG A 434 -27.13 13.86 14.46
C ARG A 434 -28.60 14.07 14.71
N ARG A 435 -29.00 14.49 15.94
CA ARG A 435 -30.38 14.80 16.27
C ARG A 435 -30.86 16.08 15.59
N GLU A 436 -30.03 17.11 15.55
CA GLU A 436 -30.33 18.37 14.90
C GLU A 436 -30.57 18.19 13.39
N TYR A 437 -29.67 17.46 12.74
CA TYR A 437 -29.70 17.26 11.28
C TYR A 437 -30.82 16.32 10.81
N ALA A 438 -31.34 15.45 11.64
CA ALA A 438 -32.44 14.56 11.30
C ALA A 438 -33.79 15.30 11.06
N GLN A 439 -33.90 16.55 11.45
CA GLN A 439 -35.16 17.33 11.36
C GLN A 439 -35.16 18.40 10.26
N GLN A 440 -34.14 18.44 9.43
CA GLN A 440 -33.97 19.44 8.38
C GLN A 440 -34.96 19.24 7.22
N THR A 441 -35.53 20.33 6.76
CA THR A 441 -36.36 20.42 5.55
C THR A 441 -35.81 21.56 4.72
N GLY A 442 -35.58 21.40 3.46
CA GLY A 442 -35.03 22.44 2.58
C GLY A 442 -34.07 21.86 1.55
N ASP A 443 -33.57 22.73 0.71
CA ASP A 443 -32.71 22.36 -0.42
C ASP A 443 -31.26 22.07 -0.01
N ILE A 444 -30.79 22.81 0.99
CA ILE A 444 -29.46 22.60 1.58
C ILE A 444 -29.62 21.90 2.92
N ARG A 445 -29.00 20.74 3.07
CA ARG A 445 -29.06 19.94 4.31
C ARG A 445 -27.70 19.52 4.78
N LYS A 446 -27.51 19.54 6.10
CA LYS A 446 -26.32 19.03 6.75
C LYS A 446 -26.53 17.58 7.18
N GLY A 447 -25.47 16.83 7.17
CA GLY A 447 -25.46 15.44 7.66
C GLY A 447 -24.16 15.10 8.33
N ILE A 448 -24.24 14.19 9.31
CA ILE A 448 -23.07 13.63 9.98
C ILE A 448 -23.15 12.11 9.97
N GLY A 449 -22.05 11.49 9.55
CA GLY A 449 -21.91 10.04 9.44
C GLY A 449 -20.66 9.54 10.12
N MET A 450 -20.64 8.25 10.40
CA MET A 450 -19.46 7.57 10.89
C MET A 450 -19.26 6.22 10.18
N ALA A 451 -18.03 5.74 10.19
CA ALA A 451 -17.67 4.40 9.75
C ALA A 451 -16.48 3.89 10.55
N ALA A 452 -16.48 2.61 10.87
CA ALA A 452 -15.36 1.94 11.53
C ALA A 452 -14.45 1.27 10.49
N PHE A 453 -13.25 0.91 10.92
CA PHE A 453 -12.35 0.05 10.15
C PHE A 453 -11.50 -0.82 11.07
N TRP A 454 -11.05 -1.94 10.53
CA TRP A 454 -9.95 -2.72 11.09
C TRP A 454 -8.95 -3.05 9.99
N TYR A 455 -7.72 -3.34 10.38
CA TYR A 455 -6.66 -3.68 9.44
C TYR A 455 -5.65 -4.64 10.08
N ASN A 456 -5.31 -5.73 9.38
CA ASN A 456 -4.24 -6.64 9.79
C ASN A 456 -2.88 -6.04 9.48
N THR A 457 -1.98 -6.01 10.46
CA THR A 457 -0.58 -5.61 10.29
C THR A 457 0.20 -6.73 9.60
N GLY A 458 0.71 -6.49 8.39
CA GLY A 458 1.45 -7.49 7.62
C GLY A 458 0.58 -8.56 6.96
N VAL A 459 1.19 -9.69 6.61
CA VAL A 459 0.59 -10.76 5.79
C VAL A 459 0.65 -12.16 6.42
N TRP A 460 1.22 -12.30 7.62
CA TRP A 460 1.21 -13.58 8.33
C TRP A 460 -0.23 -14.02 8.67
N PRO A 461 -0.60 -15.30 8.56
CA PRO A 461 0.19 -16.49 8.22
C PRO A 461 0.20 -16.83 6.71
N ILE A 462 -0.35 -15.99 5.85
CA ILE A 462 -0.50 -16.27 4.41
C ILE A 462 0.86 -16.29 3.71
N SER A 463 1.80 -15.46 4.15
CA SER A 463 3.13 -15.33 3.55
C SER A 463 4.21 -15.13 4.60
N LEU A 464 5.47 -15.28 4.18
CA LEU A 464 6.65 -15.02 5.00
C LEU A 464 6.65 -13.57 5.50
N GLU A 465 6.92 -13.41 6.80
CA GLU A 465 7.18 -12.11 7.42
C GLU A 465 8.55 -12.11 8.08
N THR A 466 9.49 -11.44 7.45
CA THR A 466 10.88 -11.34 7.94
C THR A 466 11.42 -9.94 7.72
N SER A 467 12.37 -9.54 8.56
CA SER A 467 13.11 -8.30 8.50
C SER A 467 14.54 -8.53 8.98
N SER A 468 15.51 -7.89 8.34
CA SER A 468 16.91 -7.92 8.77
C SER A 468 17.43 -6.52 9.03
N CYS A 469 18.32 -6.41 10.01
CA CYS A 469 18.99 -5.17 10.37
C CYS A 469 20.48 -5.43 10.59
N ARG A 470 21.31 -4.49 10.11
CA ARG A 470 22.74 -4.43 10.41
C ARG A 470 23.06 -3.09 11.06
N MET A 471 23.88 -3.11 12.10
CA MET A 471 24.40 -1.94 12.78
C MET A 471 25.92 -1.98 12.83
N VAL A 472 26.53 -0.82 12.59
CA VAL A 472 27.98 -0.64 12.56
C VAL A 472 28.31 0.59 13.39
N MET A 473 29.24 0.43 14.36
CA MET A 473 29.72 1.53 15.19
C MET A 473 30.90 2.24 14.49
N ASN A 474 30.77 3.53 14.27
CA ASN A 474 31.82 4.36 13.70
C ASN A 474 32.87 4.74 14.76
N GLN A 475 34.01 5.34 14.34
CA GLN A 475 35.11 5.73 15.23
C GLN A 475 34.72 6.76 16.28
N ASP A 476 33.77 7.62 15.95
CA ASP A 476 33.24 8.65 16.85
C ASP A 476 32.16 8.17 17.82
N GLY A 477 31.84 6.86 17.77
CA GLY A 477 30.78 6.24 18.57
C GLY A 477 29.40 6.34 17.97
N SER A 478 29.20 7.02 16.84
CA SER A 478 27.93 7.03 16.11
C SER A 478 27.62 5.65 15.49
N ILE A 479 26.32 5.39 15.25
CA ILE A 479 25.87 4.09 14.76
C ILE A 479 25.25 4.26 13.38
N GLN A 480 25.81 3.55 12.40
CA GLN A 480 25.21 3.39 11.10
C GLN A 480 24.21 2.22 11.14
N VAL A 481 23.00 2.44 10.64
CA VAL A 481 21.91 1.44 10.63
C VAL A 481 21.47 1.16 9.19
N GLN A 482 21.42 -0.12 8.83
CA GLN A 482 20.89 -0.62 7.58
C GLN A 482 19.72 -1.54 7.88
N VAL A 483 18.56 -1.29 7.28
CA VAL A 483 17.32 -2.07 7.47
C VAL A 483 16.83 -2.55 6.12
N GLY A 484 16.31 -3.77 6.06
CA GLY A 484 15.79 -4.36 4.82
C GLY A 484 14.45 -3.75 4.35
N GLU A 485 13.75 -3.03 5.20
CA GLU A 485 12.52 -2.30 4.89
C GLU A 485 12.80 -0.94 4.28
N THR A 486 11.89 -0.48 3.39
CA THR A 486 12.16 0.62 2.44
C THR A 486 11.48 1.93 2.85
N GLU A 487 12.24 3.02 2.93
CA GLU A 487 11.70 4.40 2.98
C GLU A 487 11.12 4.77 1.61
N ILE A 488 9.84 5.19 1.59
CA ILE A 488 9.10 5.58 0.38
C ILE A 488 8.43 6.96 0.49
N GLY A 489 8.80 7.73 1.51
CA GLY A 489 8.26 9.05 1.84
C GLY A 489 7.50 9.10 3.17
N GLN A 490 7.20 7.95 3.78
CA GLN A 490 6.39 7.83 5.00
C GLN A 490 7.15 8.20 6.29
N GLY A 491 8.49 8.28 6.25
CA GLY A 491 9.31 8.62 7.41
C GLY A 491 9.85 7.41 8.19
N ALA A 492 9.95 6.25 7.54
CA ALA A 492 10.44 5.02 8.16
C ALA A 492 11.85 5.18 8.74
N ASP A 493 12.78 5.79 8.00
CA ASP A 493 14.16 5.98 8.44
C ASP A 493 14.25 6.77 9.77
N THR A 494 13.38 7.76 9.97
CA THR A 494 13.29 8.50 11.23
C THR A 494 12.79 7.62 12.37
N ALA A 495 11.74 6.83 12.13
CA ALA A 495 11.21 5.90 13.12
C ALA A 495 12.24 4.82 13.47
N PHE A 496 12.97 4.30 12.49
CA PHE A 496 14.04 3.32 12.70
C PHE A 496 15.21 3.89 13.53
N ALA A 497 15.59 5.16 13.27
CA ALA A 497 16.58 5.86 14.07
C ALA A 497 16.13 6.01 15.53
N GLN A 498 14.84 6.37 15.77
CA GLN A 498 14.29 6.47 17.13
C GLN A 498 14.32 5.11 17.85
N MET A 499 13.92 4.03 17.18
CA MET A 499 13.94 2.67 17.76
C MET A 499 15.36 2.22 18.11
N ALA A 500 16.32 2.48 17.24
CA ALA A 500 17.73 2.13 17.47
C ALA A 500 18.33 2.95 18.63
N ALA A 501 18.13 4.27 18.64
CA ALA A 501 18.59 5.16 19.71
C ALA A 501 18.03 4.78 21.07
N GLU A 502 16.72 4.51 21.14
CA GLU A 502 16.03 4.06 22.36
C GLU A 502 16.65 2.78 22.94
N THR A 503 16.87 1.77 22.08
CA THR A 503 17.38 0.47 22.53
C THR A 503 18.85 0.52 22.92
N LEU A 504 19.66 1.25 22.17
CA LEU A 504 21.10 1.40 22.45
C LEU A 504 21.37 2.29 23.68
N GLY A 505 20.49 3.25 23.95
CA GLY A 505 20.70 4.22 25.03
C GLY A 505 21.57 5.40 24.60
N ILE A 506 21.46 5.82 23.33
CA ILE A 506 22.26 6.89 22.75
C ILE A 506 21.36 8.04 22.26
N PRO A 507 21.90 9.27 22.11
CA PRO A 507 21.19 10.37 21.49
C PRO A 507 20.75 10.04 20.05
N PHE A 508 19.60 10.61 19.65
CA PHE A 508 19.03 10.38 18.31
C PHE A 508 19.96 10.78 17.17
N ASP A 509 20.69 11.87 17.32
CA ASP A 509 21.62 12.42 16.33
C ASP A 509 22.91 11.59 16.15
N MET A 510 23.17 10.62 17.03
CA MET A 510 24.23 9.64 16.87
C MET A 510 23.81 8.45 15.98
N VAL A 511 22.58 8.39 15.50
CA VAL A 511 22.08 7.27 14.68
C VAL A 511 21.90 7.72 13.22
N HIS A 512 22.58 7.05 12.29
CA HIS A 512 22.54 7.31 10.85
C HIS A 512 21.92 6.15 10.10
N VAL A 513 20.64 6.28 9.71
CA VAL A 513 19.96 5.26 8.89
C VAL A 513 20.31 5.49 7.41
N MET A 514 20.66 4.39 6.74
CA MET A 514 21.02 4.40 5.31
C MET A 514 19.77 4.36 4.45
N THR A 515 19.32 5.51 3.95
CA THR A 515 18.13 5.66 3.08
C THR A 515 18.30 4.96 1.74
N VAL A 516 19.48 5.04 1.13
CA VAL A 516 19.79 4.36 -0.13
C VAL A 516 20.00 2.88 0.17
N GLN A 517 19.15 2.05 -0.42
CA GLN A 517 19.29 0.59 -0.30
C GLN A 517 19.98 0.03 -1.54
N ASP A 518 20.83 -0.95 -1.32
CA ASP A 518 21.63 -1.65 -2.34
C ASP A 518 21.60 -3.14 -2.02
N THR A 519 21.09 -3.96 -2.91
CA THR A 519 20.93 -5.39 -2.68
C THR A 519 22.23 -6.15 -2.48
N ASP A 520 23.39 -5.55 -2.76
CA ASP A 520 24.70 -6.14 -2.47
C ASP A 520 25.19 -5.80 -1.04
N VAL A 521 24.64 -4.79 -0.40
CA VAL A 521 25.10 -4.28 0.91
C VAL A 521 24.01 -4.31 1.97
N THR A 522 22.79 -3.91 1.63
CA THR A 522 21.66 -3.85 2.56
C THR A 522 21.21 -5.25 2.96
N PRO A 523 21.00 -5.54 4.25
CA PRO A 523 20.45 -6.82 4.70
C PRO A 523 19.12 -7.14 4.02
N PHE A 524 18.80 -8.44 3.90
CA PHE A 524 17.59 -8.88 3.25
C PHE A 524 16.33 -8.37 3.96
N GLY A 525 15.41 -7.82 3.19
CA GLY A 525 14.07 -7.44 3.64
C GLY A 525 13.08 -7.49 2.49
N LEU A 526 11.80 -7.46 2.85
CA LEU A 526 10.71 -7.59 1.89
C LEU A 526 10.21 -6.23 1.38
N GLY A 527 10.69 -5.12 1.98
CA GLY A 527 10.36 -3.77 1.55
C GLY A 527 9.09 -3.18 2.20
N ALA A 528 8.50 -2.17 1.53
CA ALA A 528 7.38 -1.38 2.05
C ALA A 528 6.04 -1.82 1.48
N TYR A 529 5.22 -2.52 2.27
CA TYR A 529 3.83 -2.91 1.96
C TYR A 529 3.09 -3.37 3.22
N ALA A 530 1.78 -3.56 3.15
CA ALA A 530 0.90 -4.11 4.19
C ALA A 530 1.07 -3.45 5.58
N SER A 531 1.49 -2.17 5.61
CA SER A 531 1.72 -1.37 6.83
C SER A 531 2.56 -2.07 7.90
N ARG A 532 3.53 -2.89 7.46
CA ARG A 532 4.28 -3.84 8.29
C ARG A 532 5.56 -3.27 8.90
N GLN A 533 6.08 -2.18 8.39
CA GLN A 533 7.46 -1.78 8.61
C GLN A 533 7.82 -1.53 10.07
N THR A 534 7.12 -0.67 10.80
CA THR A 534 7.41 -0.41 12.22
C THR A 534 7.22 -1.64 13.10
N TYR A 535 6.24 -2.48 12.77
CA TYR A 535 5.97 -3.71 13.49
C TYR A 535 7.06 -4.76 13.24
N MET A 536 7.43 -5.00 11.95
CA MET A 536 8.40 -6.04 11.56
C MET A 536 9.85 -5.61 11.81
N ALA A 537 10.23 -4.41 11.32
CA ALA A 537 11.57 -3.88 11.51
C ALA A 537 11.87 -3.60 12.99
N GLY A 538 10.86 -3.25 13.78
CA GLY A 538 11.02 -3.05 15.22
C GLY A 538 11.72 -4.22 15.92
N PHE A 539 11.38 -5.45 15.55
CA PHE A 539 12.05 -6.64 16.12
C PHE A 539 13.49 -6.80 15.65
N SER A 540 13.76 -6.67 14.34
CA SER A 540 15.13 -6.80 13.83
C SER A 540 16.03 -5.68 14.35
N ILE A 541 15.53 -4.46 14.43
CA ILE A 541 16.26 -3.30 14.98
C ILE A 541 16.55 -3.54 16.47
N ARG A 542 15.54 -3.91 17.26
CA ARG A 542 15.70 -4.17 18.69
C ARG A 542 16.71 -5.28 18.95
N GLN A 543 16.55 -6.42 18.27
CA GLN A 543 17.46 -7.57 18.44
C GLN A 543 18.90 -7.22 18.03
N THR A 544 19.10 -6.50 16.92
CA THR A 544 20.42 -6.08 16.46
C THR A 544 21.04 -5.04 17.40
N ALA A 545 20.24 -4.09 17.90
CA ALA A 545 20.70 -3.09 18.85
C ALA A 545 21.08 -3.71 20.20
N GLU A 546 20.29 -4.64 20.71
CA GLU A 546 20.62 -5.41 21.94
C GLU A 546 21.91 -6.21 21.78
N LEU A 547 22.11 -6.83 20.60
CA LEU A 547 23.35 -7.57 20.29
C LEU A 547 24.55 -6.63 20.20
N LEU A 548 24.44 -5.50 19.50
CA LEU A 548 25.51 -4.51 19.41
C LEU A 548 25.82 -3.91 20.78
N LYS A 549 24.78 -3.56 21.56
CA LYS A 549 24.94 -3.08 22.94
C LYS A 549 25.69 -4.09 23.81
N SER A 550 25.41 -5.37 23.65
CA SER A 550 26.14 -6.45 24.35
C SER A 550 27.61 -6.45 23.97
N HIS A 551 27.96 -6.35 22.69
CA HIS A 551 29.36 -6.30 22.21
C HIS A 551 30.11 -5.04 22.72
N ILE A 552 29.41 -3.90 22.76
CA ILE A 552 29.97 -2.65 23.31
C ILE A 552 30.27 -2.82 24.80
N LEU A 553 29.32 -3.38 25.57
CA LEU A 553 29.50 -3.57 27.01
C LEU A 553 30.59 -4.62 27.32
N ASP A 554 30.72 -5.70 26.53
CA ASP A 554 31.80 -6.67 26.65
C ASP A 554 33.17 -5.99 26.42
N THR A 555 33.26 -5.10 25.44
CA THR A 555 34.46 -4.29 25.21
C THR A 555 34.74 -3.33 26.38
N ALA A 556 33.70 -2.70 26.92
CA ALA A 556 33.83 -1.84 28.10
C ALA A 556 34.30 -2.60 29.34
N VAL A 557 33.87 -3.84 29.54
CA VAL A 557 34.39 -4.75 30.59
C VAL A 557 35.89 -4.96 30.45
N GLU A 558 36.36 -5.28 29.23
CA GLU A 558 37.81 -5.47 28.96
C GLU A 558 38.63 -4.21 29.30
N MET A 559 38.11 -3.02 28.96
CA MET A 559 38.83 -1.73 29.14
C MET A 559 38.73 -1.22 30.58
N THR A 560 37.58 -1.31 31.22
CA THR A 560 37.32 -0.72 32.53
C THR A 560 37.53 -1.68 33.71
N ARG A 561 37.60 -2.99 33.42
CA ARG A 561 37.64 -4.07 34.39
C ARG A 561 36.45 -4.06 35.39
N GLN A 562 35.32 -3.48 34.96
CA GLN A 562 34.05 -3.56 35.70
C GLN A 562 33.29 -4.83 35.30
N MET A 563 32.35 -5.27 36.12
CA MET A 563 31.42 -6.35 35.78
C MET A 563 30.34 -5.81 34.83
N LYS A 564 29.94 -6.60 33.82
CA LYS A 564 28.98 -6.20 32.80
C LYS A 564 27.65 -5.74 33.38
N GLU A 565 27.19 -6.39 34.45
CA GLU A 565 25.94 -6.10 35.15
C GLU A 565 25.91 -4.71 35.80
N ASN A 566 27.10 -4.11 36.00
CA ASN A 566 27.27 -2.79 36.55
C ASN A 566 27.50 -1.70 35.49
N LEU A 567 27.36 -2.05 34.23
CA LEU A 567 27.56 -1.15 33.11
C LEU A 567 26.27 -0.98 32.29
N ASP A 568 26.02 0.21 31.83
CA ASP A 568 25.02 0.52 30.82
C ASP A 568 25.49 1.61 29.87
N ILE A 569 24.79 1.80 28.75
CA ILE A 569 24.98 2.92 27.84
C ILE A 569 23.88 3.95 28.13
N ILE A 570 24.30 5.16 28.50
CA ILE A 570 23.41 6.29 28.78
C ILE A 570 23.96 7.51 28.06
N ASP A 571 23.13 8.13 27.22
CA ASP A 571 23.47 9.35 26.44
C ASP A 571 24.83 9.27 25.72
N GLY A 572 25.10 8.10 25.09
CA GLY A 572 26.33 7.89 24.32
C GLY A 572 27.60 7.67 25.18
N ASN A 573 27.43 7.37 26.46
CA ASN A 573 28.52 7.10 27.38
C ASN A 573 28.38 5.74 28.07
N ILE A 574 29.49 5.08 28.36
CA ILE A 574 29.54 3.93 29.25
C ILE A 574 29.46 4.44 30.69
N VAL A 575 28.42 4.04 31.38
CA VAL A 575 28.09 4.49 32.72
C VAL A 575 28.11 3.32 33.71
N ARG A 576 28.69 3.52 34.88
CA ARG A 576 28.55 2.57 35.98
C ARG A 576 27.20 2.76 36.65
N THR A 577 26.34 1.74 36.60
CA THR A 577 24.95 1.80 37.11
C THR A 577 24.85 1.95 38.62
N THR A 578 25.89 1.55 39.38
CA THR A 578 25.88 1.58 40.85
C THR A 578 25.99 2.98 41.46
N ASP A 579 26.64 3.91 40.78
CA ASP A 579 26.88 5.30 41.24
C ASP A 579 26.64 6.38 40.20
N GLY A 580 26.27 5.99 38.97
CA GLY A 580 26.03 6.93 37.86
C GLY A 580 27.31 7.53 37.25
N SER A 581 28.48 7.04 37.61
CA SER A 581 29.74 7.60 37.10
C SER A 581 29.94 7.28 35.61
N VAL A 582 30.24 8.28 34.78
CA VAL A 582 30.67 8.14 33.38
C VAL A 582 32.10 7.61 33.38
N LEU A 583 32.34 6.50 32.70
CA LEU A 583 33.64 5.85 32.63
C LEU A 583 34.39 6.24 31.34
N MET A 584 33.69 6.30 30.22
CA MET A 584 34.20 6.74 28.92
C MET A 584 33.06 7.02 27.97
N SER A 585 33.29 7.78 26.90
CA SER A 585 32.36 7.96 25.79
C SER A 585 32.39 6.75 24.83
N LEU A 586 31.33 6.57 24.01
CA LEU A 586 31.33 5.56 22.96
C LEU A 586 32.41 5.83 21.89
N GLY A 587 32.76 7.11 21.64
CA GLY A 587 33.84 7.46 20.72
C GLY A 587 35.21 7.03 21.22
N GLU A 588 35.50 7.24 22.52
CA GLU A 588 36.73 6.72 23.14
C GLU A 588 36.80 5.20 23.05
N LEU A 589 35.73 4.50 23.43
CA LEU A 589 35.65 3.05 23.35
C LEU A 589 35.85 2.52 21.91
N ALA A 590 35.18 3.14 20.93
CA ALA A 590 35.30 2.77 19.51
C ALA A 590 36.73 2.95 18.99
N THR A 591 37.33 4.08 19.30
CA THR A 591 38.71 4.40 18.90
C THR A 591 39.71 3.43 19.54
N GLU A 592 39.63 3.22 20.85
CA GLU A 592 40.49 2.26 21.57
C GLU A 592 40.35 0.83 21.01
N LYS A 593 39.12 0.37 20.71
CA LYS A 593 38.88 -0.96 20.14
C LYS A 593 39.39 -1.11 18.71
N LEU A 594 39.21 -0.09 17.87
CA LEU A 594 39.65 -0.16 16.46
C LEU A 594 41.17 -0.08 16.28
N TYR A 595 41.87 0.68 17.13
CA TYR A 595 43.31 0.92 17.02
C TYR A 595 44.13 0.16 18.05
N SER A 596 43.53 -0.78 18.80
CA SER A 596 44.23 -1.63 19.75
C SER A 596 45.29 -2.47 19.08
N LEU A 597 46.51 -2.45 19.60
CA LEU A 597 47.59 -3.30 19.11
C LEU A 597 47.45 -4.77 19.50
N THR A 598 46.60 -5.06 20.45
CA THR A 598 46.47 -6.45 21.02
C THR A 598 45.10 -7.06 20.78
N ASN A 599 44.07 -6.27 20.67
CA ASN A 599 42.69 -6.74 20.53
C ASN A 599 41.87 -5.80 19.59
N CYS A 600 42.41 -5.59 18.37
CA CYS A 600 41.71 -4.78 17.36
C CYS A 600 40.42 -5.47 16.89
N GLY A 601 39.34 -4.69 16.76
CA GLY A 601 38.06 -5.18 16.24
C GLY A 601 37.09 -4.07 15.93
N HIS A 602 36.29 -4.29 14.91
CA HIS A 602 35.18 -3.39 14.55
C HIS A 602 33.88 -3.87 15.19
N LEU A 603 33.20 -3.02 15.92
CA LEU A 603 31.95 -3.38 16.60
C LEU A 603 30.79 -3.31 15.63
N THR A 604 30.24 -4.46 15.33
CA THR A 604 29.12 -4.65 14.41
C THR A 604 28.15 -5.68 14.93
N ALA A 605 26.89 -5.60 14.49
CA ALA A 605 25.90 -6.63 14.72
C ALA A 605 24.97 -6.73 13.52
N GLU A 606 24.48 -7.94 13.24
CA GLU A 606 23.47 -8.19 12.22
C GLU A 606 22.53 -9.29 12.71
N SER A 607 21.24 -9.11 12.46
CA SER A 607 20.23 -10.12 12.76
C SER A 607 19.10 -10.12 11.76
N THR A 608 18.45 -11.28 11.63
CA THR A 608 17.21 -11.47 10.89
C THR A 608 16.15 -11.99 11.84
N TYR A 609 15.00 -11.34 11.87
CA TYR A 609 13.88 -11.76 12.68
C TYR A 609 12.68 -12.18 11.81
N GLN A 610 12.12 -13.35 12.10
CA GLN A 610 10.90 -13.84 11.49
C GLN A 610 9.74 -13.70 12.48
N ILE A 611 8.74 -12.92 12.13
CA ILE A 611 7.51 -12.79 12.92
C ILE A 611 6.54 -13.90 12.55
N LYS A 612 5.88 -14.46 13.58
CA LYS A 612 4.82 -15.48 13.47
C LYS A 612 3.51 -15.02 14.12
N ASN A 613 3.32 -13.72 14.17
CA ASN A 613 2.15 -13.06 14.72
C ASN A 613 1.66 -11.99 13.76
N ASN A 614 0.46 -11.51 14.03
CA ASN A 614 -0.15 -10.37 13.39
C ASN A 614 -0.88 -9.55 14.45
N ALA A 615 -1.21 -8.30 14.19
CA ALA A 615 -1.92 -7.42 15.10
C ALA A 615 -3.07 -6.71 14.39
N TYR A 616 -4.13 -6.38 15.13
CA TYR A 616 -5.23 -5.58 14.62
C TYR A 616 -5.00 -4.11 14.92
N SER A 617 -5.04 -3.28 13.87
CA SER A 617 -5.18 -1.84 13.96
C SER A 617 -6.64 -1.46 13.76
N PHE A 618 -7.14 -0.54 14.55
CA PHE A 618 -8.55 -0.14 14.59
C PHE A 618 -8.72 1.35 14.42
N GLY A 619 -9.94 1.75 14.11
CA GLY A 619 -10.31 3.14 14.16
C GLY A 619 -11.68 3.41 13.59
N CYS A 620 -12.03 4.69 13.55
CA CYS A 620 -13.25 5.17 12.94
C CYS A 620 -13.06 6.56 12.34
N THR A 621 -13.85 6.85 11.32
CA THR A 621 -13.96 8.19 10.72
C THR A 621 -15.32 8.76 11.01
N PHE A 622 -15.36 10.03 11.39
CA PHE A 622 -16.55 10.85 11.44
C PHE A 622 -16.47 11.90 10.34
N ALA A 623 -17.52 12.03 9.54
CA ALA A 623 -17.60 12.98 8.44
C ALA A 623 -18.86 13.82 8.56
N GLU A 624 -18.75 15.12 8.30
CA GLU A 624 -19.86 16.06 8.25
C GLU A 624 -19.94 16.67 6.85
N VAL A 625 -21.12 16.66 6.27
CA VAL A 625 -21.35 17.15 4.91
C VAL A 625 -22.46 18.20 4.88
N GLU A 626 -22.38 19.08 3.89
CA GLU A 626 -23.49 19.90 3.42
C GLU A 626 -23.91 19.41 2.02
N VAL A 627 -25.18 19.09 1.87
CA VAL A 627 -25.73 18.55 0.62
C VAL A 627 -26.66 19.57 0.00
N ASP A 628 -26.32 20.08 -1.16
CA ASP A 628 -27.18 20.85 -2.05
C ASP A 628 -27.99 19.87 -2.90
N ILE A 629 -29.26 19.67 -2.57
CA ILE A 629 -30.14 18.69 -3.22
C ILE A 629 -30.41 19.08 -4.67
N PRO A 630 -30.89 20.31 -5.00
CA PRO A 630 -31.09 20.74 -6.39
C PRO A 630 -29.80 20.73 -7.22
N GLY A 631 -28.68 21.14 -6.63
CA GLY A 631 -27.35 21.12 -7.27
C GLY A 631 -26.71 19.75 -7.32
N CYS A 632 -27.31 18.74 -6.68
CA CYS A 632 -26.80 17.38 -6.60
C CYS A 632 -25.33 17.32 -6.15
N ARG A 633 -24.96 18.10 -5.15
CA ARG A 633 -23.59 18.24 -4.67
C ARG A 633 -23.49 17.99 -3.16
N ALA A 634 -22.55 17.15 -2.78
CA ALA A 634 -22.14 16.98 -1.39
C ALA A 634 -20.78 17.63 -1.17
N THR A 635 -20.69 18.53 -0.19
CA THR A 635 -19.45 19.18 0.22
C THR A 635 -19.08 18.69 1.61
N LEU A 636 -17.86 18.17 1.76
CA LEU A 636 -17.33 17.74 3.06
C LEU A 636 -16.92 18.98 3.86
N THR A 637 -17.52 19.17 5.04
CA THR A 637 -17.31 20.37 5.87
C THR A 637 -16.47 20.11 7.11
N ASN A 638 -16.40 18.85 7.58
CA ASN A 638 -15.57 18.45 8.70
C ASN A 638 -15.24 16.95 8.60
N ILE A 639 -14.06 16.56 9.05
CA ILE A 639 -13.67 15.15 9.09
C ILE A 639 -12.67 14.88 10.22
N VAL A 640 -12.95 13.85 11.01
CA VAL A 640 -12.06 13.36 12.08
C VAL A 640 -11.83 11.88 11.90
N ASN A 641 -10.58 11.45 11.91
CA ASN A 641 -10.19 10.05 11.90
C ASN A 641 -9.48 9.72 13.22
N VAL A 642 -10.05 8.82 14.00
CA VAL A 642 -9.49 8.36 15.28
C VAL A 642 -8.88 6.97 15.08
N HIS A 643 -7.65 6.80 15.49
CA HIS A 643 -6.84 5.65 15.12
C HIS A 643 -6.16 4.98 16.33
N ASP A 644 -6.25 3.67 16.41
CA ASP A 644 -5.42 2.81 17.26
C ASP A 644 -4.36 2.12 16.40
N CYS A 645 -3.14 2.65 16.43
CA CYS A 645 -1.95 2.04 15.83
C CYS A 645 -0.95 1.53 16.90
N GLY A 646 -1.42 1.25 18.09
CA GLY A 646 -0.59 0.90 19.23
C GLY A 646 0.16 2.11 19.79
N ARG A 647 1.41 1.92 20.19
CA ARG A 647 2.28 3.01 20.66
C ARG A 647 2.77 3.85 19.46
N LEU A 648 2.69 5.16 19.58
CA LEU A 648 3.26 6.09 18.60
C LEU A 648 4.79 6.14 18.71
N ILE A 649 5.50 5.91 17.60
CA ILE A 649 6.97 6.09 17.57
C ILE A 649 7.31 7.57 17.39
N ASN A 650 6.63 8.22 16.43
CA ASN A 650 6.75 9.64 16.16
C ASN A 650 5.35 10.22 15.89
N PRO A 651 4.75 10.95 16.83
CA PRO A 651 3.38 11.46 16.69
C PRO A 651 3.15 12.31 15.44
N ALA A 652 4.07 13.22 15.12
CA ALA A 652 3.93 14.09 13.93
C ALA A 652 3.96 13.31 12.61
N LEU A 653 4.79 12.26 12.50
CA LEU A 653 4.82 11.39 11.33
C LEU A 653 3.56 10.51 11.26
N ALA A 654 3.06 10.06 12.39
CA ALA A 654 1.83 9.30 12.48
C ALA A 654 0.62 10.12 11.99
N GLU A 655 0.49 11.36 12.47
CA GLU A 655 -0.54 12.30 12.04
C GLU A 655 -0.49 12.57 10.54
N ALA A 656 0.71 12.79 9.96
CA ALA A 656 0.89 12.97 8.53
C ALA A 656 0.41 11.75 7.71
N GLN A 657 0.59 10.52 8.22
CA GLN A 657 0.04 9.32 7.58
C GLN A 657 -1.49 9.28 7.63
N VAL A 658 -2.10 9.70 8.74
CA VAL A 658 -3.56 9.79 8.87
C VAL A 658 -4.11 10.82 7.89
N HIS A 659 -3.57 12.02 7.83
CA HIS A 659 -3.98 13.08 6.90
C HIS A 659 -3.88 12.63 5.43
N GLY A 660 -2.75 12.01 5.03
CA GLY A 660 -2.57 11.48 3.68
C GLY A 660 -3.55 10.35 3.34
N GLY A 661 -3.93 9.51 4.30
CA GLY A 661 -4.95 8.47 4.12
C GLY A 661 -6.36 9.06 4.00
N MET A 662 -6.68 10.05 4.81
CA MET A 662 -7.96 10.78 4.73
C MET A 662 -8.12 11.48 3.37
N SER A 663 -7.11 12.22 2.91
CA SER A 663 -7.11 12.87 1.61
C SER A 663 -7.38 11.88 0.45
N MET A 664 -6.67 10.75 0.43
CA MET A 664 -6.91 9.69 -0.55
C MET A 664 -8.33 9.12 -0.44
N GLY A 665 -8.86 8.95 0.76
CA GLY A 665 -10.21 8.46 1.01
C GLY A 665 -11.30 9.45 0.57
N ILE A 666 -11.07 10.75 0.70
CA ILE A 666 -11.95 11.82 0.19
C ILE A 666 -11.99 11.75 -1.34
N GLY A 667 -10.83 11.69 -1.99
CA GLY A 667 -10.73 11.51 -3.44
C GLY A 667 -11.50 10.29 -3.92
N PHE A 668 -11.26 9.13 -3.30
CA PHE A 668 -11.96 7.87 -3.60
C PHE A 668 -13.47 7.95 -3.41
N GLY A 669 -13.93 8.66 -2.36
CA GLY A 669 -15.35 8.80 -2.04
C GLY A 669 -16.12 9.74 -2.96
N LEU A 670 -15.52 10.85 -3.37
CA LEU A 670 -16.24 11.96 -4.01
C LEU A 670 -15.87 12.25 -5.47
N PHE A 671 -14.63 11.94 -5.91
CA PHE A 671 -14.10 12.50 -7.15
C PHE A 671 -13.52 11.47 -8.13
N GLU A 672 -12.74 10.50 -7.62
CA GLU A 672 -11.82 9.71 -8.44
C GLU A 672 -12.49 8.52 -9.12
N GLU A 673 -12.32 8.43 -10.43
CA GLU A 673 -12.75 7.31 -11.26
C GLU A 673 -11.98 7.33 -12.58
N LEU A 674 -11.34 6.22 -12.94
CA LEU A 674 -10.79 6.03 -14.29
C LEU A 674 -11.90 5.48 -15.20
N LYS A 675 -12.20 6.20 -16.27
CA LYS A 675 -13.29 5.90 -17.20
C LYS A 675 -12.75 5.28 -18.49
N PHE A 676 -13.50 4.37 -19.07
CA PHE A 676 -13.12 3.66 -20.29
C PHE A 676 -14.18 3.85 -21.38
N ASP A 677 -13.72 3.98 -22.62
CA ASP A 677 -14.59 3.94 -23.78
C ASP A 677 -15.03 2.49 -24.04
N GLU A 678 -16.33 2.25 -24.02
CA GLU A 678 -16.88 0.89 -24.18
C GLU A 678 -16.64 0.25 -25.54
N LYS A 679 -16.34 1.07 -26.57
CA LYS A 679 -16.12 0.61 -27.93
C LYS A 679 -14.67 0.32 -28.26
N THR A 680 -13.74 0.94 -27.55
CA THR A 680 -12.30 0.86 -27.85
C THR A 680 -11.46 0.36 -26.68
N GLY A 681 -12.00 0.32 -25.45
CA GLY A 681 -11.27 0.01 -24.24
C GLY A 681 -10.29 1.13 -23.79
N ARG A 682 -10.25 2.25 -24.49
CA ARG A 682 -9.33 3.35 -24.22
C ARG A 682 -9.72 4.09 -22.93
N PRO A 683 -8.76 4.41 -22.03
CA PRO A 683 -9.00 5.33 -20.93
C PRO A 683 -9.38 6.73 -21.46
N LEU A 684 -10.50 7.29 -20.95
CA LEU A 684 -11.04 8.57 -21.41
C LEU A 684 -10.46 9.79 -20.67
N ASN A 685 -10.00 9.59 -19.44
CA ASN A 685 -9.48 10.64 -18.57
C ASN A 685 -8.08 10.29 -18.04
N ASN A 686 -7.17 10.02 -18.96
CA ASN A 686 -5.81 9.56 -18.69
C ASN A 686 -4.79 10.70 -18.44
N ASN A 687 -5.22 11.76 -17.80
CA ASN A 687 -4.37 12.90 -17.44
C ASN A 687 -4.93 13.62 -16.20
N LEU A 688 -4.12 14.43 -15.51
CA LEU A 688 -4.52 15.12 -14.29
C LEU A 688 -5.48 16.31 -14.51
N LEU A 689 -5.77 16.70 -15.77
CA LEU A 689 -6.81 17.67 -16.05
C LEU A 689 -8.21 17.03 -16.01
N ASP A 690 -8.35 15.84 -16.56
CA ASP A 690 -9.64 15.14 -16.70
C ASP A 690 -9.91 14.15 -15.58
N TYR A 691 -8.88 13.49 -15.04
CA TYR A 691 -8.95 12.67 -13.83
C TYR A 691 -9.00 13.59 -12.62
N LYS A 692 -10.14 13.59 -11.92
CA LYS A 692 -10.38 14.52 -10.82
C LYS A 692 -9.88 13.94 -9.50
N MET A 693 -8.78 14.45 -9.01
CA MET A 693 -8.32 14.25 -7.64
C MET A 693 -8.87 15.37 -6.74
N ALA A 694 -9.08 15.07 -5.47
CA ALA A 694 -9.36 16.09 -4.48
C ALA A 694 -8.19 17.07 -4.40
N THR A 695 -8.51 18.37 -4.53
CA THR A 695 -7.54 19.45 -4.41
C THR A 695 -7.51 20.01 -2.98
N PHE A 696 -6.63 20.93 -2.70
CA PHE A 696 -6.54 21.57 -1.39
C PHE A 696 -7.85 22.29 -0.99
N GLU A 697 -8.60 22.80 -1.97
CA GLU A 697 -9.90 23.49 -1.75
C GLU A 697 -11.05 22.51 -1.48
N ASP A 698 -10.90 21.24 -1.82
CA ASP A 698 -11.92 20.20 -1.61
C ASP A 698 -11.83 19.56 -0.22
N HIS A 699 -10.82 19.91 0.55
CA HIS A 699 -10.60 19.38 1.89
C HIS A 699 -11.01 20.38 2.96
N PRO A 700 -11.78 19.95 3.98
CA PRO A 700 -11.80 20.67 5.26
C PRO A 700 -10.46 20.50 5.98
N ASP A 701 -10.31 21.12 7.14
CA ASP A 701 -9.21 20.78 8.03
C ASP A 701 -9.26 19.29 8.39
N LEU A 702 -8.13 18.59 8.20
CA LEU A 702 -8.03 17.17 8.48
C LEU A 702 -7.59 16.96 9.93
N HIS A 703 -8.39 16.25 10.70
CA HIS A 703 -8.09 15.98 12.11
C HIS A 703 -7.80 14.51 12.33
N GLY A 704 -6.53 14.20 12.66
CA GLY A 704 -6.08 12.86 13.06
C GLY A 704 -5.97 12.78 14.58
N GLU A 705 -6.65 11.82 15.20
CA GLU A 705 -6.56 11.56 16.62
C GLU A 705 -6.11 10.12 16.89
N PHE A 706 -5.53 9.87 18.07
CA PHE A 706 -5.00 8.56 18.43
C PHE A 706 -5.52 8.09 19.78
N VAL A 707 -5.73 6.77 19.88
CA VAL A 707 -5.90 6.02 21.10
C VAL A 707 -4.68 5.12 21.23
N GLU A 708 -3.81 5.41 22.19
CA GLU A 708 -2.58 4.66 22.36
C GLU A 708 -2.75 3.45 23.28
N ASN A 709 -2.13 2.35 22.90
CA ASN A 709 -1.94 1.17 23.74
C ASN A 709 -0.62 0.49 23.38
N TYR A 710 -0.25 -0.53 24.13
CA TYR A 710 0.98 -1.29 23.86
C TYR A 710 0.62 -2.66 23.30
N GLU A 711 0.82 -2.86 21.98
CA GLU A 711 0.60 -4.16 21.36
C GLU A 711 1.62 -5.20 21.87
N PRO A 712 1.19 -6.23 22.59
CA PRO A 712 2.13 -7.16 23.24
C PRO A 712 2.91 -8.03 22.27
N THR A 713 2.43 -8.16 21.02
CA THR A 713 3.10 -8.92 19.96
C THR A 713 4.08 -8.08 19.14
N SER A 714 4.31 -6.82 19.51
CA SER A 714 5.23 -5.88 18.84
C SER A 714 6.42 -5.54 19.71
N ALA A 715 7.60 -5.36 19.12
CA ALA A 715 8.81 -4.99 19.85
C ALA A 715 8.70 -3.64 20.58
N TYR A 716 7.98 -2.69 20.01
CA TYR A 716 7.77 -1.34 20.55
C TYR A 716 6.29 -1.00 20.78
N GLY A 717 5.42 -2.00 20.77
CA GLY A 717 3.99 -1.82 21.01
C GLY A 717 3.21 -1.24 19.83
N THR A 718 3.77 -1.21 18.61
CA THR A 718 3.19 -0.60 17.41
C THR A 718 2.25 -1.55 16.66
N LYS A 719 1.33 -0.99 15.87
CA LYS A 719 0.47 -1.70 14.90
C LYS A 719 0.48 -0.95 13.55
N ALA A 720 -0.31 -1.44 12.56
CA ALA A 720 -0.43 -0.82 11.25
C ALA A 720 -0.95 0.62 11.32
N LEU A 721 -0.38 1.51 10.49
CA LEU A 721 -0.81 2.90 10.36
C LEU A 721 -0.85 3.40 8.91
N GLY A 722 0.08 2.93 8.05
CA GLY A 722 0.25 3.50 6.72
C GLY A 722 -0.98 3.38 5.81
N GLU A 723 -1.71 2.28 5.86
CA GLU A 723 -2.86 2.00 4.98
C GLU A 723 -4.23 2.22 5.65
N PRO A 724 -4.43 1.87 6.92
CA PRO A 724 -5.75 1.92 7.54
C PRO A 724 -6.52 3.25 7.42
N PRO A 725 -5.89 4.44 7.49
CA PRO A 725 -6.61 5.71 7.47
C PRO A 725 -7.49 5.97 6.23
N VAL A 726 -7.25 5.28 5.12
CA VAL A 726 -8.07 5.41 3.91
C VAL A 726 -9.37 4.60 3.98
N CYS A 727 -9.47 3.60 4.88
CA CYS A 727 -10.46 2.54 4.78
C CYS A 727 -11.89 2.98 5.09
N SER A 728 -12.09 3.87 6.06
CA SER A 728 -13.43 4.26 6.54
C SER A 728 -13.92 5.64 6.07
N VAL A 729 -13.12 6.36 5.28
CA VAL A 729 -13.46 7.74 4.86
C VAL A 729 -14.66 7.77 3.91
N ALA A 730 -14.62 7.02 2.83
CA ALA A 730 -15.70 6.98 1.84
C ALA A 730 -17.05 6.53 2.45
N PRO A 731 -17.12 5.45 3.25
CA PRO A 731 -18.39 5.08 3.88
C PRO A 731 -18.85 6.09 4.95
N ALA A 732 -17.96 6.77 5.67
CA ALA A 732 -18.37 7.84 6.60
C ALA A 732 -19.04 9.00 5.87
N ILE A 733 -18.51 9.41 4.71
CA ILE A 733 -19.12 10.44 3.86
C ILE A 733 -20.47 9.96 3.32
N ARG A 734 -20.57 8.72 2.83
CA ARG A 734 -21.85 8.13 2.37
C ARG A 734 -22.90 8.14 3.49
N ASN A 735 -22.51 7.77 4.69
CA ASN A 735 -23.40 7.72 5.85
C ASN A 735 -23.82 9.13 6.32
N ALA A 736 -22.97 10.14 6.11
CA ALA A 736 -23.32 11.55 6.31
C ALA A 736 -24.35 12.04 5.28
N ILE A 737 -24.20 11.70 4.00
CA ILE A 737 -25.18 12.01 2.94
C ILE A 737 -26.52 11.32 3.24
N LEU A 738 -26.51 10.05 3.67
CA LEU A 738 -27.71 9.32 4.08
C LEU A 738 -28.42 10.05 5.25
N ASN A 739 -27.66 10.53 6.23
CA ASN A 739 -28.25 11.30 7.35
C ASN A 739 -28.86 12.63 6.91
N ALA A 740 -28.22 13.33 5.96
CA ALA A 740 -28.70 14.62 5.44
C ALA A 740 -29.99 14.47 4.62
N THR A 741 -30.09 13.43 3.82
CA THR A 741 -31.09 13.36 2.74
C THR A 741 -32.07 12.20 2.88
N GLY A 742 -31.76 11.20 3.69
CA GLY A 742 -32.47 9.91 3.70
C GLY A 742 -32.13 9.00 2.52
N SER A 743 -31.23 9.46 1.62
CA SER A 743 -30.82 8.76 0.40
C SER A 743 -29.36 8.30 0.51
N GLY A 744 -29.11 7.00 0.48
CA GLY A 744 -27.79 6.41 0.55
C GLY A 744 -27.30 5.92 -0.83
N LEU A 745 -26.21 6.52 -1.33
CA LEU A 745 -25.61 6.08 -2.59
C LEU A 745 -24.64 4.93 -2.34
N ASN A 746 -24.84 3.83 -3.02
CA ASN A 746 -24.04 2.61 -2.86
C ASN A 746 -22.98 2.42 -3.99
N GLU A 747 -22.69 3.46 -4.74
CA GLU A 747 -21.71 3.48 -5.82
C GLU A 747 -20.79 4.70 -5.67
N LEU A 748 -19.47 4.47 -5.73
CA LEU A 748 -18.46 5.50 -5.70
C LEU A 748 -17.98 5.88 -7.12
N PRO A 749 -17.48 7.10 -7.32
CA PRO A 749 -17.52 8.25 -6.42
C PRO A 749 -18.92 8.85 -6.33
N MET A 750 -19.26 9.47 -5.18
CA MET A 750 -20.55 10.14 -4.95
C MET A 750 -20.56 11.53 -5.62
N ASN A 751 -20.31 11.55 -6.91
CA ASN A 751 -20.23 12.74 -7.73
C ASN A 751 -21.63 13.29 -8.09
N PRO A 752 -21.73 14.53 -8.64
CA PRO A 752 -23.01 15.16 -8.96
C PRO A 752 -23.90 14.32 -9.89
N HIS A 753 -23.33 13.61 -10.84
CA HIS A 753 -24.11 12.78 -11.75
C HIS A 753 -24.80 11.61 -11.04
N ARG A 754 -24.06 10.86 -10.22
CA ARG A 754 -24.62 9.74 -9.44
C ARG A 754 -25.61 10.22 -8.39
N LEU A 755 -25.32 11.35 -7.73
CA LEU A 755 -26.26 11.96 -6.79
C LEU A 755 -27.55 12.39 -7.50
N PHE A 756 -27.47 12.96 -8.70
CA PHE A 756 -28.66 13.33 -9.51
C PHE A 756 -29.53 12.10 -9.80
N VAL A 757 -28.93 11.01 -10.27
CA VAL A 757 -29.68 9.78 -10.56
C VAL A 757 -30.38 9.28 -9.29
N LYS A 758 -29.62 9.18 -8.20
CA LYS A 758 -30.12 8.67 -6.91
C LYS A 758 -31.21 9.56 -6.29
N PHE A 759 -31.02 10.87 -6.27
CA PHE A 759 -32.02 11.82 -5.73
C PHE A 759 -33.31 11.80 -6.53
N ARG A 760 -33.23 11.65 -7.86
CA ARG A 760 -34.40 11.48 -8.71
C ARG A 760 -35.13 10.15 -8.44
N GLU A 761 -34.41 9.04 -8.29
CA GLU A 761 -34.98 7.74 -7.93
C GLU A 761 -35.73 7.79 -6.58
N ASP A 762 -35.18 8.50 -5.62
CA ASP A 762 -35.70 8.60 -4.25
C ASP A 762 -36.75 9.76 -4.12
N GLY A 763 -37.04 10.52 -5.19
CA GLY A 763 -38.01 11.56 -5.22
C GLY A 763 -37.65 12.83 -4.44
N LEU A 764 -36.36 13.12 -4.31
CA LEU A 764 -35.85 14.35 -3.70
C LEU A 764 -35.82 15.53 -4.67
N ILE A 765 -35.73 15.24 -5.99
CA ILE A 765 -35.75 16.20 -7.10
C ILE A 765 -36.66 15.71 -8.22
#